data_878e5d1b9ade9fd81e9dc1a74dddd845
#
_entry.id   878e5d1b9ade9fd81e9dc1a74dddd845
#
_cell.length_a   1.000
_cell.length_b   1.000
_cell.length_c   1.000
_cell.angle_alpha   90.00
_cell.angle_beta   90.00
_cell.angle_gamma   90.00
#
_symmetry.space_group_name_H-M   'P 1'
#
loop_
_entity.id
_entity.type
_entity.pdbx_description
1 polymer ?
#
loop_
_entity_poly.entity_id
_entity_poly.type
_entity_poly.pdbx_seq_one_letter_code
_entity_poly.pdbx_strand_id
1 'polypeptide(L)'
;MTKILDSKIPAGPVAEKWTNYKAHQRLVNPKNKLKLDVIVVGTGLAGASAAASLGEMGFNVYNFCIQDSPRRAHSIAAQGGINAAKNYQNDGDSVYRLFYDTVKGGDYRAREANVYRLAEVSNDIIDQCVAQGVPFAREYGGMLANRSFGGAQVSRTFYAKGQTGQQLLLGAYSSLSAQIQAGKVKLYTRYEMEDVVIVDGHARGIIAKNLVTGKLERFTANAVVIATGGYGNTYFLSTNAMGCNCTAAVQCYRKGAYMANPSYVQIHPTCIPVHGDKQSKLTLMSESLRNDGRIWVPKKLEDAKALQAGTKKGSDIPEEDRDYYLERRYPAFGNLVPRDVASRAAKERCDKGFGVNNTGLAVFLDFSESINRLGIDTILQRYGNLFDMYEEITDVNPGELVNEINGVKYYNPMMIFPAIHYTMGGIWVDYELMTTVPGLFSIGECNFSDHGANRLGASALMQGLADGYFVLPYTIQNYLADQALWAKVPTDRPEFDEAEKAVSAEIDRLMSIHGKRSVDSIHKELGHIMWEYVGMGRTKEGLEEGLKQLKALREEFNSNLFIPGKKEGLNVELDKAIHLRDFILMGELVAYDALHREESCGGHFREEHQTEEGEAKRDDENFFYVGCWEYQGDDTKTPELIKEPLEYEAIKVQTRNYKN
;
A
#
# COMPACT_ATOMS: atom_id res chain seq x y z
N MET A 1 -7.61 31.43 -12.16
CA MET A 1 -8.70 30.93 -11.30
C MET A 1 -8.15 29.75 -10.53
N THR A 2 -8.28 29.72 -9.23
CA THR A 2 -7.88 28.56 -8.42
C THR A 2 -8.72 27.36 -8.84
N LYS A 3 -8.08 26.26 -9.25
CA LYS A 3 -8.79 25.02 -9.58
C LYS A 3 -9.40 24.45 -8.30
N ILE A 4 -10.70 24.20 -8.32
CA ILE A 4 -11.43 23.63 -7.18
C ILE A 4 -11.72 22.17 -7.53
N LEU A 5 -11.30 21.26 -6.66
CA LEU A 5 -11.62 19.83 -6.76
C LEU A 5 -12.94 19.56 -6.04
N ASP A 6 -13.88 18.96 -6.77
CA ASP A 6 -15.15 18.49 -6.19
C ASP A 6 -15.00 17.02 -5.81
N SER A 7 -14.92 16.77 -4.51
CA SER A 7 -14.85 15.41 -3.95
C SER A 7 -16.17 14.65 -3.99
N LYS A 8 -17.27 15.28 -4.42
CA LYS A 8 -18.62 14.72 -4.55
C LYS A 8 -19.13 14.01 -3.29
N ILE A 9 -18.73 14.50 -2.13
CA ILE A 9 -19.20 13.95 -0.86
C ILE A 9 -20.70 14.27 -0.70
N PRO A 10 -21.57 13.26 -0.46
CA PRO A 10 -22.99 13.49 -0.29
C PRO A 10 -23.31 14.39 0.91
N ALA A 11 -24.41 15.13 0.82
CA ALA A 11 -24.93 15.91 1.94
C ALA A 11 -25.48 15.01 3.06
N GLY A 12 -25.73 15.61 4.23
CA GLY A 12 -26.25 14.94 5.40
C GLY A 12 -25.18 14.44 6.38
N PRO A 13 -25.60 13.87 7.52
CA PRO A 13 -24.68 13.37 8.53
C PRO A 13 -23.74 12.29 7.99
N VAL A 14 -22.52 12.21 8.53
CA VAL A 14 -21.49 11.25 8.07
C VAL A 14 -22.00 9.81 8.05
N ALA A 15 -22.80 9.42 9.04
CA ALA A 15 -23.36 8.07 9.17
C ALA A 15 -24.44 7.73 8.13
N GLU A 16 -24.99 8.71 7.44
CA GLU A 16 -26.07 8.52 6.46
C GLU A 16 -25.62 8.74 5.01
N LYS A 17 -24.43 9.31 4.79
CA LYS A 17 -23.96 9.72 3.46
C LYS A 17 -23.96 8.56 2.45
N TRP A 18 -23.48 7.38 2.83
CA TRP A 18 -23.43 6.23 1.93
C TRP A 18 -24.82 5.66 1.63
N THR A 19 -25.69 5.57 2.64
CA THR A 19 -27.06 5.14 2.45
C THR A 19 -27.83 6.14 1.56
N ASN A 20 -27.65 7.43 1.78
CA ASN A 20 -28.25 8.49 0.96
C ASN A 20 -27.73 8.43 -0.48
N TYR A 21 -26.43 8.21 -0.68
CA TYR A 21 -25.85 8.03 -2.00
C TYR A 21 -26.50 6.85 -2.74
N LYS A 22 -26.57 5.68 -2.12
CA LYS A 22 -27.19 4.47 -2.71
C LYS A 22 -28.67 4.67 -3.05
N ALA A 23 -29.40 5.43 -2.23
CA ALA A 23 -30.82 5.71 -2.43
C ALA A 23 -31.09 6.64 -3.63
N HIS A 24 -30.15 7.55 -3.95
CA HIS A 24 -30.35 8.59 -4.97
C HIS A 24 -29.52 8.40 -6.25
N GLN A 25 -28.59 7.44 -6.28
CA GLN A 25 -27.77 7.18 -7.46
C GLN A 25 -28.61 6.66 -8.63
N ARG A 26 -28.16 6.93 -9.83
CA ARG A 26 -28.71 6.32 -11.05
C ARG A 26 -28.16 4.90 -11.22
N LEU A 27 -29.01 3.99 -11.65
CA LEU A 27 -28.65 2.61 -11.93
C LEU A 27 -28.80 2.30 -13.42
N VAL A 28 -27.94 1.42 -13.91
CA VAL A 28 -28.07 0.87 -15.27
C VAL A 28 -29.01 -0.33 -15.22
N ASN A 29 -30.01 -0.34 -16.10
CA ASN A 29 -30.91 -1.48 -16.22
C ASN A 29 -30.12 -2.77 -16.56
N PRO A 30 -30.42 -3.94 -15.96
CA PRO A 30 -29.70 -5.19 -16.20
C PRO A 30 -29.53 -5.55 -17.68
N LYS A 31 -30.56 -5.34 -18.50
CA LYS A 31 -30.50 -5.60 -19.94
C LYS A 31 -29.48 -4.69 -20.68
N ASN A 32 -29.28 -3.47 -20.20
CA ASN A 32 -28.34 -2.53 -20.79
C ASN A 32 -26.90 -2.80 -20.31
N LYS A 33 -26.71 -3.33 -19.09
CA LYS A 33 -25.37 -3.74 -18.63
C LYS A 33 -24.69 -4.72 -19.58
N LEU A 34 -25.45 -5.62 -20.21
CA LEU A 34 -24.95 -6.59 -21.19
C LEU A 34 -24.32 -5.96 -22.44
N LYS A 35 -24.54 -4.67 -22.67
CA LYS A 35 -24.00 -3.92 -23.81
C LYS A 35 -22.78 -3.09 -23.46
N LEU A 36 -22.46 -2.97 -22.17
CA LEU A 36 -21.42 -2.09 -21.67
C LEU A 36 -20.16 -2.88 -21.30
N ASP A 37 -19.03 -2.35 -21.73
CA ASP A 37 -17.72 -2.94 -21.54
C ASP A 37 -16.96 -2.13 -20.49
N VAL A 38 -16.30 -2.83 -19.55
CA VAL A 38 -15.44 -2.23 -18.52
C VAL A 38 -14.07 -2.89 -18.55
N ILE A 39 -13.02 -2.07 -18.62
CA ILE A 39 -11.64 -2.51 -18.45
C ILE A 39 -11.28 -2.41 -16.98
N VAL A 40 -10.71 -3.49 -16.40
CA VAL A 40 -10.12 -3.50 -15.07
C VAL A 40 -8.65 -3.89 -15.18
N VAL A 41 -7.76 -2.98 -14.85
CA VAL A 41 -6.31 -3.17 -14.90
C VAL A 41 -5.82 -3.55 -13.50
N GLY A 42 -5.36 -4.77 -13.34
CA GLY A 42 -4.95 -5.35 -12.07
C GLY A 42 -5.86 -6.49 -11.61
N THR A 43 -5.26 -7.45 -10.92
CA THR A 43 -5.92 -8.70 -10.45
C THR A 43 -5.60 -9.02 -9.00
N GLY A 44 -5.14 -8.03 -8.24
CA GLY A 44 -5.06 -8.11 -6.78
C GLY A 44 -6.46 -8.11 -6.16
N LEU A 45 -6.54 -8.01 -4.83
CA LEU A 45 -7.86 -8.06 -4.13
C LEU A 45 -8.85 -7.03 -4.69
N ALA A 46 -8.43 -5.79 -4.91
CA ALA A 46 -9.30 -4.75 -5.46
C ALA A 46 -9.74 -5.07 -6.90
N GLY A 47 -8.79 -5.41 -7.78
CA GLY A 47 -9.09 -5.69 -9.19
C GLY A 47 -9.90 -6.96 -9.40
N ALA A 48 -9.56 -8.04 -8.69
CA ALA A 48 -10.28 -9.31 -8.79
C ALA A 48 -11.72 -9.20 -8.25
N SER A 49 -11.91 -8.52 -7.10
CA SER A 49 -13.24 -8.29 -6.53
C SER A 49 -14.10 -7.39 -7.42
N ALA A 50 -13.53 -6.33 -7.98
CA ALA A 50 -14.24 -5.46 -8.91
C ALA A 50 -14.64 -6.19 -10.20
N ALA A 51 -13.71 -6.92 -10.82
CA ALA A 51 -14.00 -7.67 -12.05
C ALA A 51 -15.05 -8.75 -11.82
N ALA A 52 -14.97 -9.48 -10.71
CA ALA A 52 -15.96 -10.48 -10.33
C ALA A 52 -17.35 -9.86 -10.14
N SER A 53 -17.44 -8.76 -9.38
CA SER A 53 -18.72 -8.09 -9.10
C SER A 53 -19.35 -7.50 -10.36
N LEU A 54 -18.57 -6.83 -11.18
CA LEU A 54 -19.06 -6.24 -12.43
C LEU A 54 -19.54 -7.31 -13.43
N GLY A 55 -18.80 -8.41 -13.54
CA GLY A 55 -19.19 -9.56 -14.36
C GLY A 55 -20.51 -10.20 -13.88
N GLU A 56 -20.65 -10.41 -12.57
CA GLU A 56 -21.87 -10.94 -11.94
C GLU A 56 -23.08 -10.03 -12.18
N MET A 57 -22.85 -8.71 -12.17
CA MET A 57 -23.89 -7.72 -12.46
C MET A 57 -24.33 -7.69 -13.93
N GLY A 58 -23.59 -8.32 -14.82
CA GLY A 58 -23.90 -8.43 -16.25
C GLY A 58 -23.06 -7.56 -17.19
N PHE A 59 -22.11 -6.79 -16.70
CA PHE A 59 -21.15 -6.06 -17.56
C PHE A 59 -20.20 -7.05 -18.26
N ASN A 60 -19.71 -6.65 -19.44
CA ASN A 60 -18.60 -7.35 -20.07
C ASN A 60 -17.29 -6.77 -19.51
N VAL A 61 -16.45 -7.60 -18.91
CA VAL A 61 -15.24 -7.14 -18.24
C VAL A 61 -14.00 -7.68 -18.95
N TYR A 62 -13.07 -6.78 -19.24
CA TYR A 62 -11.73 -7.10 -19.74
C TYR A 62 -10.74 -6.85 -18.59
N ASN A 63 -10.22 -7.92 -18.00
CA ASN A 63 -9.37 -7.86 -16.83
C ASN A 63 -7.92 -8.19 -17.18
N PHE A 64 -6.99 -7.29 -16.81
CA PHE A 64 -5.57 -7.37 -17.20
C PHE A 64 -4.70 -7.72 -16.01
N CYS A 65 -3.84 -8.72 -16.19
CA CYS A 65 -2.91 -9.23 -15.20
C CYS A 65 -1.49 -9.19 -15.75
N ILE A 66 -0.58 -8.50 -15.08
CA ILE A 66 0.83 -8.45 -15.47
C ILE A 66 1.52 -9.81 -15.27
N GLN A 67 1.07 -10.59 -14.30
CA GLN A 67 1.58 -11.93 -14.02
C GLN A 67 0.92 -13.00 -14.90
N ASP A 68 1.41 -14.21 -14.81
CA ASP A 68 0.82 -15.40 -15.44
C ASP A 68 -0.47 -15.88 -14.76
N SER A 69 -0.72 -15.41 -13.53
CA SER A 69 -1.91 -15.74 -12.75
C SER A 69 -2.28 -14.63 -11.78
N PRO A 70 -3.59 -14.33 -11.62
CA PRO A 70 -4.09 -13.41 -10.58
C PRO A 70 -3.63 -13.77 -9.17
N ARG A 71 -3.40 -15.04 -8.88
CA ARG A 71 -2.95 -15.55 -7.58
C ARG A 71 -1.54 -15.08 -7.19
N ARG A 72 -0.80 -14.44 -8.10
CA ARG A 72 0.56 -13.89 -7.84
C ARG A 72 0.56 -12.40 -7.52
N ALA A 73 -0.61 -11.79 -7.35
CA ALA A 73 -0.72 -10.39 -6.94
C ALA A 73 -0.13 -10.18 -5.53
N HIS A 74 0.36 -8.97 -5.27
CA HIS A 74 0.99 -8.62 -3.99
C HIS A 74 0.10 -8.91 -2.77
N SER A 75 -1.22 -8.85 -2.91
CA SER A 75 -2.17 -9.17 -1.84
C SER A 75 -1.91 -10.52 -1.16
N ILE A 76 -1.30 -11.48 -1.86
CA ILE A 76 -0.92 -12.80 -1.31
C ILE A 76 0.07 -12.69 -0.15
N ALA A 77 0.89 -11.63 -0.10
CA ALA A 77 1.94 -11.46 0.89
C ALA A 77 1.44 -10.93 2.24
N ALA A 78 0.20 -10.48 2.34
CA ALA A 78 -0.35 -9.97 3.59
C ALA A 78 -0.66 -11.11 4.57
N GLN A 79 -0.18 -10.98 5.81
CA GLN A 79 -0.21 -12.06 6.81
C GLN A 79 -1.14 -11.78 7.98
N GLY A 80 -1.20 -10.52 8.41
CA GLY A 80 -1.72 -10.13 9.72
C GLY A 80 -3.22 -10.34 9.93
N GLY A 81 -4.05 -9.96 8.99
CA GLY A 81 -5.49 -10.02 9.12
C GLY A 81 -6.24 -8.94 8.36
N ILE A 82 -7.54 -8.87 8.59
CA ILE A 82 -8.46 -7.89 8.03
C ILE A 82 -9.39 -7.37 9.14
N ASN A 83 -9.55 -6.05 9.23
CA ASN A 83 -10.41 -5.41 10.22
C ASN A 83 -11.88 -5.44 9.80
N ALA A 84 -12.76 -5.59 10.80
CA ALA A 84 -14.19 -5.35 10.68
C ALA A 84 -14.81 -5.01 12.03
N ALA A 85 -15.81 -4.14 12.03
CA ALA A 85 -16.47 -3.63 13.25
C ALA A 85 -17.59 -4.59 13.73
N LYS A 86 -17.27 -5.89 13.91
CA LYS A 86 -18.24 -6.94 14.30
C LYS A 86 -18.50 -7.00 15.81
N ASN A 87 -17.60 -6.46 16.62
CA ASN A 87 -17.72 -6.48 18.09
C ASN A 87 -17.98 -7.89 18.70
N TYR A 88 -17.37 -8.94 18.16
CA TYR A 88 -17.59 -10.31 18.63
C TYR A 88 -17.09 -10.57 20.05
N GLN A 89 -16.07 -9.83 20.51
CA GLN A 89 -15.55 -9.92 21.87
C GLN A 89 -16.34 -9.06 22.87
N ASN A 90 -17.29 -8.26 22.40
CA ASN A 90 -18.07 -7.32 23.20
C ASN A 90 -17.19 -6.37 24.03
N ASP A 91 -16.08 -5.93 23.43
CA ASP A 91 -15.07 -5.03 24.02
C ASP A 91 -15.28 -3.54 23.65
N GLY A 92 -16.48 -3.22 23.16
CA GLY A 92 -16.90 -1.85 22.83
C GLY A 92 -16.52 -1.40 21.43
N ASP A 93 -16.27 -2.33 20.50
CA ASP A 93 -16.09 -1.96 19.09
C ASP A 93 -17.40 -1.59 18.42
N SER A 94 -17.31 -0.77 17.37
CA SER A 94 -18.44 -0.33 16.56
C SER A 94 -17.95 0.27 15.24
N VAL A 95 -18.86 0.48 14.29
CA VAL A 95 -18.57 1.22 13.05
C VAL A 95 -17.98 2.59 13.35
N TYR A 96 -18.58 3.34 14.28
CA TYR A 96 -18.07 4.65 14.68
C TYR A 96 -16.67 4.56 15.30
N ARG A 97 -16.40 3.55 16.13
CA ARG A 97 -15.08 3.38 16.74
C ARG A 97 -14.01 3.01 15.71
N LEU A 98 -14.32 2.12 14.77
CA LEU A 98 -13.41 1.81 13.66
C LEU A 98 -13.13 3.05 12.80
N PHE A 99 -14.16 3.83 12.49
CA PHE A 99 -14.06 5.11 11.82
C PHE A 99 -13.14 6.08 12.58
N TYR A 100 -13.42 6.31 13.87
CA TYR A 100 -12.62 7.18 14.72
C TYR A 100 -11.16 6.75 14.80
N ASP A 101 -10.90 5.47 15.07
CA ASP A 101 -9.54 4.93 15.17
C ASP A 101 -8.78 5.06 13.84
N THR A 102 -9.47 4.88 12.72
CA THR A 102 -8.85 5.00 11.38
C THR A 102 -8.49 6.45 11.07
N VAL A 103 -9.37 7.41 11.36
CA VAL A 103 -9.09 8.84 11.16
C VAL A 103 -7.97 9.30 12.08
N LYS A 104 -8.02 8.94 13.38
CA LYS A 104 -6.97 9.27 14.36
C LYS A 104 -5.64 8.60 13.97
N GLY A 105 -5.68 7.31 13.63
CA GLY A 105 -4.51 6.55 13.19
C GLY A 105 -3.86 7.14 11.94
N GLY A 106 -4.66 7.66 11.02
CA GLY A 106 -4.26 8.40 9.82
C GLY A 106 -3.83 9.85 10.06
N ASP A 107 -3.75 10.24 11.32
CA ASP A 107 -3.30 11.56 11.77
C ASP A 107 -4.16 12.70 11.19
N TYR A 108 -5.47 12.47 11.12
CA TYR A 108 -6.49 13.45 10.69
C TYR A 108 -6.22 14.04 9.29
N ARG A 109 -5.76 13.22 8.35
CA ARG A 109 -5.49 13.62 6.95
C ARG A 109 -6.30 12.84 5.91
N ALA A 110 -7.34 12.11 6.35
CA ALA A 110 -8.30 11.43 5.48
C ALA A 110 -9.63 12.18 5.43
N ARG A 111 -10.43 11.92 4.40
CA ARG A 111 -11.83 12.38 4.31
C ARG A 111 -12.72 11.58 5.26
N GLU A 112 -13.40 12.21 6.18
CA GLU A 112 -14.31 11.52 7.12
C GLU A 112 -15.35 10.64 6.42
N ALA A 113 -15.98 11.15 5.38
CA ALA A 113 -17.05 10.45 4.66
C ALA A 113 -16.58 9.13 4.06
N ASN A 114 -15.39 9.12 3.47
CA ASN A 114 -14.79 7.92 2.87
C ASN A 114 -14.42 6.89 3.95
N VAL A 115 -13.85 7.35 5.05
CA VAL A 115 -13.45 6.46 6.17
C VAL A 115 -14.68 5.87 6.85
N TYR A 116 -15.74 6.66 7.05
CA TYR A 116 -16.97 6.12 7.63
C TYR A 116 -17.61 5.06 6.73
N ARG A 117 -17.66 5.29 5.42
CA ARG A 117 -18.14 4.31 4.45
C ARG A 117 -17.33 3.01 4.51
N LEU A 118 -15.99 3.11 4.59
CA LEU A 118 -15.12 1.95 4.74
C LEU A 118 -15.43 1.15 6.00
N ALA A 119 -15.59 1.83 7.13
CA ALA A 119 -15.96 1.20 8.41
C ALA A 119 -17.35 0.55 8.36
N GLU A 120 -18.32 1.19 7.71
CA GLU A 120 -19.68 0.68 7.54
C GLU A 120 -19.72 -0.62 6.75
N VAL A 121 -19.04 -0.68 5.60
CA VAL A 121 -19.03 -1.88 4.73
C VAL A 121 -18.11 -3.00 5.23
N SER A 122 -17.28 -2.76 6.24
CA SER A 122 -16.30 -3.73 6.75
C SER A 122 -16.96 -5.05 7.21
N ASN A 123 -18.13 -4.95 7.80
CA ASN A 123 -18.89 -6.12 8.28
C ASN A 123 -19.36 -7.01 7.13
N ASP A 124 -19.85 -6.41 6.05
CA ASP A 124 -20.30 -7.11 4.86
C ASP A 124 -19.15 -7.80 4.13
N ILE A 125 -17.96 -7.21 4.17
CA ILE A 125 -16.73 -7.81 3.60
C ILE A 125 -16.42 -9.15 4.27
N ILE A 126 -16.47 -9.22 5.60
CA ILE A 126 -16.19 -10.48 6.33
C ILE A 126 -17.23 -11.53 5.98
N ASP A 127 -18.51 -11.17 5.94
CA ASP A 127 -19.58 -12.10 5.58
C ASP A 127 -19.41 -12.62 4.14
N GLN A 128 -19.06 -11.75 3.21
CA GLN A 128 -18.73 -12.13 1.83
C GLN A 128 -17.54 -13.09 1.77
N CYS A 129 -16.46 -12.82 2.50
CA CYS A 129 -15.28 -13.69 2.52
C CYS A 129 -15.59 -15.06 3.13
N VAL A 130 -16.41 -15.13 4.20
CA VAL A 130 -16.87 -16.40 4.77
C VAL A 130 -17.70 -17.18 3.76
N ALA A 131 -18.61 -16.52 3.04
CA ALA A 131 -19.43 -17.14 2.00
C ALA A 131 -18.57 -17.68 0.82
N GLN A 132 -17.44 -17.04 0.54
CA GLN A 132 -16.47 -17.50 -0.46
C GLN A 132 -15.56 -18.64 0.02
N GLY A 133 -15.71 -19.08 1.27
CA GLY A 133 -14.94 -20.20 1.83
C GLY A 133 -13.57 -19.81 2.40
N VAL A 134 -13.33 -18.52 2.70
CA VAL A 134 -12.11 -18.10 3.37
C VAL A 134 -12.02 -18.75 4.77
N PRO A 135 -10.95 -19.52 5.06
CA PRO A 135 -10.85 -20.31 6.29
C PRO A 135 -10.31 -19.45 7.45
N PHE A 136 -11.11 -18.48 7.89
CA PHE A 136 -10.77 -17.70 9.07
C PHE A 136 -10.63 -18.60 10.31
N ALA A 137 -9.70 -18.24 11.20
CA ALA A 137 -9.60 -18.88 12.52
C ALA A 137 -10.92 -18.74 13.28
N ARG A 138 -11.25 -19.76 14.07
CA ARG A 138 -12.48 -19.81 14.85
C ARG A 138 -12.21 -20.09 16.31
N GLU A 139 -13.06 -19.55 17.17
CA GLU A 139 -13.14 -19.88 18.57
C GLU A 139 -13.76 -21.28 18.76
N TYR A 140 -13.62 -21.84 19.96
CA TYR A 140 -14.20 -23.16 20.29
C TYR A 140 -15.70 -23.26 20.01
N GLY A 141 -16.44 -22.17 20.26
CA GLY A 141 -17.87 -22.08 19.97
C GLY A 141 -18.26 -21.90 18.51
N GLY A 142 -17.28 -21.87 17.57
CA GLY A 142 -17.52 -21.74 16.14
C GLY A 142 -17.60 -20.31 15.61
N MET A 143 -17.58 -19.30 16.48
CA MET A 143 -17.49 -17.90 16.07
C MET A 143 -16.12 -17.62 15.44
N LEU A 144 -16.05 -16.64 14.55
CA LEU A 144 -14.76 -16.21 13.99
C LEU A 144 -13.88 -15.62 15.09
N ALA A 145 -12.65 -16.12 15.19
CA ALA A 145 -11.66 -15.56 16.09
C ALA A 145 -11.20 -14.19 15.60
N ASN A 146 -11.03 -13.27 16.54
CA ASN A 146 -10.45 -11.95 16.26
C ASN A 146 -9.46 -11.53 17.34
N ARG A 147 -8.66 -10.53 17.03
CA ARG A 147 -7.62 -10.03 17.94
C ARG A 147 -7.44 -8.53 17.77
N SER A 148 -6.81 -7.87 18.74
CA SER A 148 -6.31 -6.51 18.58
C SER A 148 -5.11 -6.49 17.63
N PHE A 149 -4.87 -5.33 17.02
CA PHE A 149 -3.77 -5.13 16.08
C PHE A 149 -3.19 -3.73 16.26
N GLY A 150 -2.01 -3.47 15.68
CA GLY A 150 -1.32 -2.20 15.88
C GLY A 150 -2.19 -0.96 15.64
N GLY A 151 -2.27 -0.09 16.63
CA GLY A 151 -3.07 1.13 16.63
C GLY A 151 -4.51 0.99 17.14
N ALA A 152 -4.95 -0.21 17.53
CA ALA A 152 -6.28 -0.46 18.07
C ALA A 152 -6.22 -1.17 19.44
N GLN A 153 -7.11 -0.78 20.35
CA GLN A 153 -7.23 -1.38 21.68
C GLN A 153 -8.41 -2.37 21.79
N VAL A 154 -9.11 -2.61 20.68
CA VAL A 154 -10.23 -3.56 20.59
C VAL A 154 -9.91 -4.70 19.64
N SER A 155 -10.56 -5.84 19.83
CA SER A 155 -10.37 -7.03 19.02
C SER A 155 -11.27 -7.00 17.80
N ARG A 156 -10.76 -6.53 16.67
CA ARG A 156 -11.51 -6.38 15.41
C ARG A 156 -10.83 -7.02 14.21
N THR A 157 -9.65 -7.60 14.38
CA THR A 157 -8.88 -8.18 13.27
C THR A 157 -9.15 -9.66 13.13
N PHE A 158 -9.77 -10.02 12.02
CA PHE A 158 -10.03 -11.41 11.61
C PHE A 158 -8.85 -11.94 10.81
N TYR A 159 -8.50 -13.22 10.93
CA TYR A 159 -7.26 -13.74 10.37
C TYR A 159 -7.34 -15.24 10.01
N ALA A 160 -6.47 -15.65 9.10
CA ALA A 160 -6.21 -17.04 8.73
C ALA A 160 -4.72 -17.34 8.99
N LYS A 161 -4.32 -17.40 10.24
CA LYS A 161 -3.02 -17.80 10.83
C LYS A 161 -1.80 -17.63 9.89
N GLY A 162 -1.36 -16.40 9.64
CA GLY A 162 -0.21 -16.06 8.79
C GLY A 162 -0.45 -16.09 7.29
N GLN A 163 -1.64 -16.50 6.84
CA GLN A 163 -2.00 -16.65 5.42
C GLN A 163 -3.22 -15.82 5.01
N THR A 164 -3.56 -14.79 5.76
CA THR A 164 -4.81 -14.05 5.56
C THR A 164 -4.92 -13.48 4.14
N GLY A 165 -3.88 -12.82 3.64
CA GLY A 165 -3.88 -12.25 2.29
C GLY A 165 -4.00 -13.32 1.20
N GLN A 166 -3.32 -14.44 1.36
CA GLN A 166 -3.42 -15.56 0.44
C GLN A 166 -4.85 -16.12 0.37
N GLN A 167 -5.47 -16.35 1.52
CA GLN A 167 -6.80 -16.92 1.57
C GLN A 167 -7.87 -15.96 1.06
N LEU A 168 -7.75 -14.67 1.36
CA LEU A 168 -8.64 -13.64 0.81
C LEU A 168 -8.49 -13.52 -0.72
N LEU A 169 -7.26 -13.56 -1.22
CA LEU A 169 -7.00 -13.50 -2.66
C LEU A 169 -7.57 -14.74 -3.37
N LEU A 170 -7.43 -15.93 -2.79
CA LEU A 170 -8.03 -17.15 -3.34
C LEU A 170 -9.56 -17.08 -3.36
N GLY A 171 -10.19 -16.49 -2.34
CA GLY A 171 -11.64 -16.25 -2.32
C GLY A 171 -12.08 -15.31 -3.43
N ALA A 172 -11.39 -14.18 -3.61
CA ALA A 172 -11.68 -13.24 -4.70
C ALA A 172 -11.40 -13.86 -6.08
N TYR A 173 -10.32 -14.61 -6.22
CA TYR A 173 -9.99 -15.34 -7.45
C TYR A 173 -11.05 -16.40 -7.79
N SER A 174 -11.61 -17.10 -6.79
CA SER A 174 -12.70 -18.06 -7.01
C SER A 174 -13.93 -17.39 -7.63
N SER A 175 -14.34 -16.23 -7.08
CA SER A 175 -15.44 -15.45 -7.64
C SER A 175 -15.13 -14.93 -9.06
N LEU A 176 -13.90 -14.45 -9.28
CA LEU A 176 -13.44 -14.03 -10.60
C LEU A 176 -13.48 -15.18 -11.61
N SER A 177 -13.00 -16.36 -11.22
CA SER A 177 -12.97 -17.56 -12.07
C SER A 177 -14.37 -18.01 -12.47
N ALA A 178 -15.36 -17.90 -11.57
CA ALA A 178 -16.75 -18.17 -11.90
C ALA A 178 -17.26 -17.25 -13.02
N GLN A 179 -16.91 -15.98 -13.00
CA GLN A 179 -17.31 -15.02 -14.04
C GLN A 179 -16.53 -15.19 -15.35
N ILE A 180 -15.26 -15.63 -15.28
CA ILE A 180 -14.49 -16.03 -16.48
C ILE A 180 -15.16 -17.24 -17.15
N GLN A 181 -15.52 -18.26 -16.39
CA GLN A 181 -16.20 -19.44 -16.91
C GLN A 181 -17.59 -19.12 -17.48
N ALA A 182 -18.30 -18.18 -16.88
CA ALA A 182 -19.59 -17.69 -17.37
C ALA A 182 -19.47 -16.81 -18.64
N GLY A 183 -18.24 -16.52 -19.12
CA GLY A 183 -17.99 -15.68 -20.28
C GLY A 183 -18.24 -14.18 -20.07
N LYS A 184 -18.39 -13.74 -18.80
CA LYS A 184 -18.60 -12.34 -18.43
C LYS A 184 -17.29 -11.57 -18.26
N VAL A 185 -16.24 -12.24 -17.82
CA VAL A 185 -14.90 -11.68 -17.67
C VAL A 185 -13.95 -12.37 -18.64
N LYS A 186 -13.22 -11.59 -19.41
CA LYS A 186 -12.11 -12.04 -20.25
C LYS A 186 -10.81 -11.64 -19.56
N LEU A 187 -10.02 -12.63 -19.15
CA LEU A 187 -8.76 -12.42 -18.45
C LEU A 187 -7.59 -12.43 -19.44
N TYR A 188 -6.77 -11.39 -19.37
CA TYR A 188 -5.52 -11.24 -20.13
C TYR A 188 -4.35 -11.34 -19.17
N THR A 189 -3.64 -12.46 -19.17
CA THR A 189 -2.42 -12.68 -18.37
C THR A 189 -1.20 -12.32 -19.18
N ARG A 190 -0.14 -11.85 -18.51
CA ARG A 190 1.08 -11.34 -19.16
C ARG A 190 0.81 -10.15 -20.09
N TYR A 191 -0.12 -9.29 -19.66
CA TYR A 191 -0.39 -8.01 -20.31
C TYR A 191 -0.17 -6.87 -19.32
N GLU A 192 0.45 -5.81 -19.80
CA GLU A 192 0.66 -4.59 -19.04
C GLU A 192 0.03 -3.40 -19.76
N MET A 193 -0.68 -2.56 -19.01
CA MET A 193 -1.20 -1.30 -19.52
C MET A 193 -0.03 -0.32 -19.68
N GLU A 194 0.15 0.16 -20.94
CA GLU A 194 1.19 1.15 -21.27
C GLU A 194 0.65 2.57 -21.39
N ASP A 195 -0.63 2.72 -21.71
CA ASP A 195 -1.28 4.03 -21.75
C ASP A 195 -2.80 3.91 -21.60
N VAL A 196 -3.44 5.00 -21.17
CA VAL A 196 -4.90 5.17 -21.19
C VAL A 196 -5.31 6.03 -22.37
N VAL A 197 -6.37 5.64 -23.09
CA VAL A 197 -6.88 6.35 -24.24
C VAL A 197 -8.09 7.19 -23.85
N ILE A 198 -7.98 8.50 -24.07
CA ILE A 198 -9.03 9.47 -23.75
C ILE A 198 -9.66 9.93 -25.07
N VAL A 199 -10.97 9.77 -25.18
CA VAL A 199 -11.77 10.16 -26.34
C VAL A 199 -12.89 11.10 -25.86
N ASP A 200 -13.00 12.27 -26.48
CA ASP A 200 -14.00 13.29 -26.12
C ASP A 200 -14.01 13.62 -24.60
N GLY A 201 -12.82 13.65 -23.98
CA GLY A 201 -12.64 13.96 -22.56
C GLY A 201 -12.94 12.81 -21.60
N HIS A 202 -13.23 11.60 -22.07
CA HIS A 202 -13.51 10.41 -21.27
C HIS A 202 -12.48 9.31 -21.49
N ALA A 203 -12.12 8.56 -20.45
CA ALA A 203 -11.32 7.35 -20.60
C ALA A 203 -12.16 6.27 -21.30
N ARG A 204 -11.72 5.85 -22.49
CA ARG A 204 -12.47 4.95 -23.36
C ARG A 204 -11.69 3.72 -23.81
N GLY A 205 -10.50 3.55 -23.31
CA GLY A 205 -9.69 2.37 -23.61
C GLY A 205 -8.28 2.45 -23.08
N ILE A 206 -7.48 1.45 -23.44
CA ILE A 206 -6.05 1.37 -23.09
C ILE A 206 -5.24 0.86 -24.28
N ILE A 207 -3.95 1.17 -24.26
CA ILE A 207 -2.91 0.46 -24.99
C ILE A 207 -2.26 -0.51 -24.01
N ALA A 208 -2.26 -1.80 -24.33
CA ALA A 208 -1.62 -2.81 -23.52
C ALA A 208 -0.52 -3.52 -24.32
N LYS A 209 0.56 -3.88 -23.62
CA LYS A 209 1.66 -4.67 -24.17
C LYS A 209 1.49 -6.13 -23.78
N ASN A 210 1.50 -7.01 -24.76
CA ASN A 210 1.65 -8.44 -24.52
C ASN A 210 3.12 -8.72 -24.17
N LEU A 211 3.40 -9.07 -22.92
CA LEU A 211 4.75 -9.21 -22.41
C LEU A 211 5.49 -10.44 -22.97
N VAL A 212 4.76 -11.39 -23.56
CA VAL A 212 5.36 -12.58 -24.20
C VAL A 212 5.79 -12.28 -25.64
N THR A 213 4.98 -11.55 -26.39
CA THR A 213 5.21 -11.27 -27.80
C THR A 213 5.86 -9.91 -28.06
N GLY A 214 5.81 -9.00 -27.08
CA GLY A 214 6.24 -7.60 -27.21
C GLY A 214 5.28 -6.72 -28.02
N LYS A 215 4.16 -7.25 -28.48
CA LYS A 215 3.19 -6.50 -29.31
C LYS A 215 2.34 -5.58 -28.47
N LEU A 216 2.07 -4.39 -29.02
CA LEU A 216 1.07 -3.47 -28.50
C LEU A 216 -0.32 -3.83 -29.07
N GLU A 217 -1.32 -3.80 -28.20
CA GLU A 217 -2.71 -4.09 -28.56
C GLU A 217 -3.63 -3.02 -27.99
N ARG A 218 -4.72 -2.73 -28.71
CA ARG A 218 -5.69 -1.70 -28.39
C ARG A 218 -6.96 -2.33 -27.82
N PHE A 219 -7.43 -1.79 -26.70
CA PHE A 219 -8.68 -2.24 -26.08
C PHE A 219 -9.58 -1.05 -25.82
N THR A 220 -10.85 -1.18 -26.19
CA THR A 220 -11.87 -0.15 -25.98
C THR A 220 -12.88 -0.58 -24.93
N ALA A 221 -13.41 0.39 -24.19
CA ALA A 221 -14.45 0.17 -23.18
C ALA A 221 -15.25 1.45 -22.90
N ASN A 222 -16.35 1.31 -22.15
CA ASN A 222 -17.16 2.44 -21.69
C ASN A 222 -16.58 3.11 -20.44
N ALA A 223 -15.82 2.37 -19.63
CA ALA A 223 -15.08 2.86 -18.47
C ALA A 223 -13.80 2.05 -18.25
N VAL A 224 -12.83 2.67 -17.58
CA VAL A 224 -11.53 2.07 -17.23
C VAL A 224 -11.31 2.17 -15.73
N VAL A 225 -10.94 1.05 -15.10
CA VAL A 225 -10.66 0.94 -13.66
C VAL A 225 -9.21 0.54 -13.46
N ILE A 226 -8.47 1.33 -12.68
CA ILE A 226 -7.07 1.08 -12.31
C ILE A 226 -7.02 0.48 -10.91
N ALA A 227 -6.41 -0.70 -10.80
CA ALA A 227 -6.28 -1.47 -9.54
C ALA A 227 -4.88 -2.09 -9.44
N THR A 228 -3.84 -1.32 -9.74
CA THR A 228 -2.47 -1.79 -9.94
C THR A 228 -1.60 -1.75 -8.68
N GLY A 229 -2.17 -1.38 -7.53
CA GLY A 229 -1.45 -1.31 -6.25
C GLY A 229 -0.58 -0.06 -6.10
N GLY A 230 0.33 -0.09 -5.12
CA GLY A 230 1.13 1.05 -4.74
C GLY A 230 2.48 1.17 -5.47
N TYR A 231 3.22 2.22 -5.12
CA TYR A 231 4.51 2.58 -5.74
C TYR A 231 5.73 2.37 -4.81
N GLY A 232 5.62 1.46 -3.84
CA GLY A 232 6.70 1.22 -2.85
C GLY A 232 8.04 0.83 -3.46
N ASN A 233 8.05 0.16 -4.63
CA ASN A 233 9.28 -0.21 -5.34
C ASN A 233 10.04 0.98 -5.95
N THR A 234 9.53 2.20 -5.84
CA THR A 234 10.30 3.43 -6.05
C THR A 234 11.55 3.48 -5.16
N TYR A 235 11.48 2.88 -3.98
CA TYR A 235 12.61 2.76 -3.04
C TYR A 235 13.53 1.58 -3.36
N PHE A 236 13.34 0.89 -4.46
CA PHE A 236 14.00 -0.35 -4.89
C PHE A 236 13.73 -1.54 -3.95
N LEU A 237 14.20 -1.46 -2.70
CA LEU A 237 13.89 -2.46 -1.67
C LEU A 237 12.63 -2.04 -0.90
N SER A 238 11.60 -2.88 -0.99
CA SER A 238 10.36 -2.75 -0.24
C SER A 238 9.81 -4.15 0.06
N THR A 239 8.71 -4.22 0.80
CA THR A 239 7.98 -5.48 1.01
C THR A 239 7.05 -5.83 -0.15
N ASN A 240 6.92 -4.94 -1.15
CA ASN A 240 6.06 -5.17 -2.31
C ASN A 240 6.58 -6.29 -3.20
N ALA A 241 5.68 -6.99 -3.86
CA ALA A 241 6.06 -7.95 -4.90
C ALA A 241 6.80 -7.23 -6.05
N MET A 242 7.72 -7.92 -6.72
CA MET A 242 8.49 -7.38 -7.85
C MET A 242 7.62 -6.89 -9.00
N GLY A 243 6.42 -7.48 -9.17
CA GLY A 243 5.45 -7.06 -10.20
C GLY A 243 4.71 -5.76 -9.87
N CYS A 244 4.80 -5.25 -8.63
CA CYS A 244 4.21 -3.96 -8.28
C CYS A 244 5.04 -2.84 -8.88
N ASN A 245 4.43 -2.12 -9.81
CA ASN A 245 5.01 -0.93 -10.44
C ASN A 245 3.97 0.17 -10.54
N CYS A 246 4.40 1.38 -10.86
CA CYS A 246 3.52 2.55 -10.94
C CYS A 246 3.21 3.00 -12.37
N THR A 247 3.57 2.21 -13.40
CA THR A 247 3.46 2.66 -14.79
C THR A 247 2.03 3.03 -15.18
N ALA A 248 1.03 2.19 -14.88
CA ALA A 248 -0.37 2.53 -15.19
C ALA A 248 -0.82 3.81 -14.47
N ALA A 249 -0.51 3.95 -13.18
CA ALA A 249 -0.86 5.14 -12.41
C ALA A 249 -0.17 6.41 -12.94
N VAL A 250 1.12 6.33 -13.28
CA VAL A 250 1.88 7.45 -13.83
C VAL A 250 1.40 7.82 -15.23
N GLN A 251 0.99 6.86 -16.04
CA GLN A 251 0.38 7.16 -17.35
C GLN A 251 -0.97 7.86 -17.19
N CYS A 252 -1.78 7.46 -16.22
CA CYS A 252 -3.00 8.20 -15.88
C CYS A 252 -2.68 9.64 -15.44
N TYR A 253 -1.63 9.82 -14.64
CA TYR A 253 -1.13 11.14 -14.21
C TYR A 253 -0.70 12.00 -15.40
N ARG A 254 0.05 11.46 -16.35
CA ARG A 254 0.43 12.16 -17.60
C ARG A 254 -0.77 12.55 -18.45
N LYS A 255 -1.88 11.82 -18.33
CA LYS A 255 -3.13 12.07 -19.07
C LYS A 255 -4.15 12.96 -18.33
N GLY A 256 -3.76 13.51 -17.18
CA GLY A 256 -4.58 14.48 -16.46
C GLY A 256 -5.25 13.98 -15.18
N ALA A 257 -5.05 12.74 -14.77
CA ALA A 257 -5.42 12.30 -13.44
C ALA A 257 -4.43 12.88 -12.42
N TYR A 258 -4.93 13.43 -11.31
CA TYR A 258 -4.05 14.00 -10.29
C TYR A 258 -3.52 12.93 -9.36
N MET A 259 -2.29 13.14 -8.85
CA MET A 259 -1.72 12.33 -7.77
C MET A 259 -1.91 13.06 -6.43
N ALA A 260 -2.46 12.36 -5.45
CA ALA A 260 -2.78 12.93 -4.15
C ALA A 260 -1.87 12.36 -3.05
N ASN A 261 -1.37 13.25 -2.20
CA ASN A 261 -0.54 12.94 -1.04
C ASN A 261 0.58 11.92 -1.31
N PRO A 262 1.36 12.03 -2.38
CA PRO A 262 2.34 11.00 -2.75
C PRO A 262 3.45 10.79 -1.71
N SER A 263 3.68 11.75 -0.81
CA SER A 263 4.64 11.64 0.29
C SER A 263 4.16 10.76 1.45
N TYR A 264 2.90 10.35 1.46
CA TYR A 264 2.36 9.47 2.49
C TYR A 264 2.70 8.02 2.18
N VAL A 265 3.87 7.62 2.63
CA VAL A 265 4.40 6.26 2.48
C VAL A 265 4.54 5.61 3.85
N GLN A 266 3.93 4.44 4.02
CA GLN A 266 4.00 3.71 5.27
C GLN A 266 5.23 2.82 5.33
N ILE A 267 5.84 2.82 6.49
CA ILE A 267 6.97 1.97 6.84
C ILE A 267 6.48 0.91 7.83
N HIS A 268 6.79 -0.35 7.55
CA HIS A 268 6.41 -1.47 8.41
C HIS A 268 7.53 -1.79 9.40
N PRO A 269 7.24 -1.84 10.71
CA PRO A 269 8.29 -1.93 11.73
C PRO A 269 8.89 -3.34 11.90
N THR A 270 8.26 -4.38 11.38
CA THR A 270 8.65 -5.78 11.64
C THR A 270 9.09 -6.53 10.38
N CYS A 271 10.06 -5.97 9.64
CA CYS A 271 10.64 -6.66 8.48
C CYS A 271 11.99 -7.27 8.85
N ILE A 272 12.38 -8.36 8.19
CA ILE A 272 13.71 -8.93 8.33
C ILE A 272 14.72 -7.91 7.76
N PRO A 273 15.81 -7.56 8.49
CA PRO A 273 16.78 -6.60 8.03
C PRO A 273 17.45 -6.99 6.70
N VAL A 274 17.95 -6.01 5.98
CA VAL A 274 18.75 -6.23 4.76
C VAL A 274 20.00 -7.05 5.12
N HIS A 275 20.28 -8.10 4.33
CA HIS A 275 21.41 -9.00 4.54
C HIS A 275 22.07 -9.43 3.24
N GLY A 276 22.45 -8.48 2.40
CA GLY A 276 23.29 -8.73 1.22
C GLY A 276 22.91 -7.92 -0.01
N ASP A 277 23.89 -7.71 -0.86
CA ASP A 277 23.80 -6.83 -2.04
C ASP A 277 22.91 -7.40 -3.17
N LYS A 278 22.62 -8.70 -3.12
CA LYS A 278 21.79 -9.38 -4.14
C LYS A 278 20.31 -9.47 -3.77
N GLN A 279 19.96 -8.97 -2.60
CA GLN A 279 18.56 -8.97 -2.15
C GLN A 279 17.71 -8.06 -3.04
N SER A 280 16.58 -8.56 -3.50
CA SER A 280 15.68 -7.86 -4.43
C SER A 280 14.38 -7.37 -3.78
N LYS A 281 14.08 -7.82 -2.57
CA LYS A 281 12.93 -7.36 -1.77
C LYS A 281 13.17 -7.61 -0.28
N LEU A 282 12.42 -6.89 0.56
CA LEU A 282 12.43 -7.09 2.01
C LEU A 282 11.31 -8.06 2.41
N THR A 283 11.62 -8.97 3.34
CA THR A 283 10.63 -9.93 3.85
C THR A 283 9.88 -9.33 5.02
N LEU A 284 8.57 -9.22 4.85
CA LEU A 284 7.65 -8.80 5.89
C LEU A 284 7.43 -9.94 6.89
N MET A 285 7.58 -9.63 8.19
CA MET A 285 7.06 -10.46 9.26
C MET A 285 5.75 -9.88 9.79
N SER A 286 4.80 -10.75 10.08
CA SER A 286 3.47 -10.30 10.53
C SER A 286 3.55 -9.41 11.77
N GLU A 287 2.85 -8.28 11.72
CA GLU A 287 2.73 -7.37 12.87
C GLU A 287 2.09 -8.02 14.09
N SER A 288 1.33 -9.11 13.91
CA SER A 288 0.75 -9.88 15.01
C SER A 288 1.79 -10.44 15.99
N LEU A 289 3.04 -10.59 15.55
CA LEU A 289 4.14 -10.99 16.44
C LEU A 289 4.32 -10.00 17.61
N ARG A 290 3.94 -8.74 17.45
CA ARG A 290 4.01 -7.71 18.51
C ARG A 290 2.96 -7.90 19.62
N ASN A 291 1.97 -8.80 19.43
CA ASN A 291 0.98 -9.10 20.48
C ASN A 291 1.59 -9.86 21.67
N ASP A 292 2.52 -10.77 21.40
CA ASP A 292 3.17 -11.59 22.41
C ASP A 292 4.70 -11.39 22.43
N GLY A 293 5.29 -10.85 21.36
CA GLY A 293 6.70 -10.49 21.28
C GLY A 293 6.97 -9.09 21.81
N ARG A 294 8.07 -8.91 22.52
CA ARG A 294 8.52 -7.64 23.10
C ARG A 294 9.70 -7.07 22.31
N ILE A 295 9.63 -5.78 21.98
CA ILE A 295 10.68 -5.10 21.21
C ILE A 295 11.66 -4.40 22.14
N TRP A 296 12.96 -4.66 21.96
CA TRP A 296 14.00 -4.09 22.80
C TRP A 296 15.35 -3.92 22.08
N VAL A 297 16.20 -3.09 22.68
CA VAL A 297 17.63 -2.96 22.40
C VAL A 297 18.42 -3.01 23.72
N PRO A 298 19.74 -3.26 23.73
CA PRO A 298 20.51 -3.18 24.97
C PRO A 298 20.51 -1.75 25.52
N LYS A 299 20.57 -1.64 26.88
CA LYS A 299 20.72 -0.35 27.55
C LYS A 299 22.13 0.23 27.42
N LYS A 300 23.13 -0.64 27.25
CA LYS A 300 24.55 -0.26 27.21
C LYS A 300 25.06 -0.27 25.76
N LEU A 301 25.78 0.77 25.38
CA LEU A 301 26.42 0.82 24.05
C LEU A 301 27.50 -0.26 23.86
N GLU A 302 28.13 -0.69 24.93
CA GLU A 302 29.13 -1.78 24.93
C GLU A 302 28.50 -3.10 24.50
N ASP A 303 27.30 -3.40 25.00
CA ASP A 303 26.54 -4.59 24.62
C ASP A 303 26.07 -4.50 23.14
N ALA A 304 25.61 -3.32 22.71
CA ALA A 304 25.26 -3.10 21.31
C ALA A 304 26.45 -3.34 20.38
N LYS A 305 27.64 -2.82 20.71
CA LYS A 305 28.88 -3.05 19.95
C LYS A 305 29.28 -4.52 19.94
N ALA A 306 29.12 -5.23 21.06
CA ALA A 306 29.42 -6.65 21.15
C ALA A 306 28.48 -7.51 20.29
N LEU A 307 27.19 -7.15 20.24
CA LEU A 307 26.19 -7.77 19.36
C LEU A 307 26.51 -7.51 17.87
N GLN A 308 26.86 -6.26 17.52
CA GLN A 308 27.26 -5.88 16.16
C GLN A 308 28.54 -6.63 15.72
N ALA A 309 29.47 -6.84 16.62
CA ALA A 309 30.70 -7.61 16.37
C ALA A 309 30.49 -9.13 16.38
N GLY A 310 29.30 -9.62 16.74
CA GLY A 310 29.00 -11.05 16.85
C GLY A 310 29.67 -11.74 18.05
N THR A 311 30.21 -10.99 19.01
CA THR A 311 30.86 -11.54 20.23
C THR A 311 29.87 -11.84 21.36
N LYS A 312 28.65 -11.31 21.27
CA LYS A 312 27.49 -11.63 22.12
C LYS A 312 26.27 -11.95 21.26
N LYS A 313 25.34 -12.72 21.82
CA LYS A 313 24.00 -12.99 21.28
C LYS A 313 22.95 -12.23 22.10
N GLY A 314 21.76 -12.00 21.54
CA GLY A 314 20.66 -11.36 22.26
C GLY A 314 20.27 -12.10 23.55
N SER A 315 20.34 -13.42 23.54
CA SER A 315 20.11 -14.28 24.71
C SER A 315 21.12 -14.14 25.83
N ASP A 316 22.28 -13.50 25.59
CA ASP A 316 23.31 -13.25 26.61
C ASP A 316 23.05 -11.95 27.40
N ILE A 317 22.09 -11.14 26.97
CA ILE A 317 21.74 -9.87 27.61
C ILE A 317 20.64 -10.13 28.65
N PRO A 318 20.91 -9.94 29.95
CA PRO A 318 19.92 -10.18 31.01
C PRO A 318 18.79 -9.12 30.94
N GLU A 319 17.66 -9.44 31.55
CA GLU A 319 16.45 -8.63 31.54
C GLU A 319 16.66 -7.19 31.99
N GLU A 320 17.46 -6.99 33.05
CA GLU A 320 17.78 -5.67 33.61
C GLU A 320 18.59 -4.77 32.66
N ASP A 321 19.30 -5.34 31.69
CA ASP A 321 20.12 -4.63 30.72
C ASP A 321 19.39 -4.42 29.34
N ARG A 322 18.09 -4.74 29.28
CA ARG A 322 17.25 -4.54 28.10
C ARG A 322 16.42 -3.26 28.19
N ASP A 323 16.42 -2.44 27.14
CA ASP A 323 15.53 -1.27 27.00
C ASP A 323 14.33 -1.63 26.13
N TYR A 324 13.19 -1.89 26.75
CA TYR A 324 11.89 -2.06 26.11
C TYR A 324 11.31 -0.69 25.79
N TYR A 325 11.93 0.02 24.86
CA TYR A 325 11.73 1.44 24.60
C TYR A 325 10.32 1.82 24.21
N LEU A 326 9.55 0.96 23.53
CA LEU A 326 8.16 1.22 23.18
C LEU A 326 7.26 1.17 24.41
N GLU A 327 7.42 0.16 25.26
CA GLU A 327 6.66 0.02 26.52
C GLU A 327 6.96 1.18 27.48
N ARG A 328 8.22 1.60 27.54
CA ARG A 328 8.64 2.73 28.38
C ARG A 328 8.10 4.07 27.90
N ARG A 329 8.08 4.31 26.59
CA ARG A 329 7.63 5.59 26.00
C ARG A 329 6.11 5.69 25.88
N TYR A 330 5.44 4.57 25.63
CA TYR A 330 4.02 4.49 25.31
C TYR A 330 3.29 3.46 26.18
N PRO A 331 3.16 3.68 27.50
CA PRO A 331 2.65 2.66 28.42
C PRO A 331 1.25 2.13 28.08
N ALA A 332 0.37 2.97 27.48
CA ALA A 332 -0.99 2.58 27.13
C ALA A 332 -1.06 1.57 25.95
N PHE A 333 -0.13 1.65 25.02
CA PHE A 333 -0.12 0.82 23.79
C PHE A 333 1.06 -0.16 23.76
N GLY A 334 2.17 0.16 24.43
CA GLY A 334 3.38 -0.67 24.44
C GLY A 334 3.86 -1.01 23.04
N ASN A 335 4.05 -2.29 22.78
CA ASN A 335 4.48 -2.79 21.47
C ASN A 335 3.43 -2.64 20.37
N LEU A 336 2.17 -2.30 20.71
CA LEU A 336 1.06 -2.15 19.76
C LEU A 336 0.83 -0.69 19.30
N VAL A 337 1.79 0.21 19.54
CA VAL A 337 1.71 1.57 18.93
C VAL A 337 1.61 1.51 17.40
N PRO A 338 1.04 2.53 16.74
CA PRO A 338 0.98 2.60 15.29
C PRO A 338 2.33 2.41 14.61
N ARG A 339 2.30 1.98 13.36
CA ARG A 339 3.50 1.62 12.58
C ARG A 339 4.50 2.75 12.44
N ASP A 340 4.02 3.97 12.19
CA ASP A 340 4.86 5.15 12.07
C ASP A 340 5.62 5.44 13.38
N VAL A 341 4.96 5.33 14.52
CA VAL A 341 5.56 5.51 15.84
C VAL A 341 6.60 4.43 16.14
N ALA A 342 6.24 3.16 15.92
CA ALA A 342 7.17 2.04 16.15
C ALA A 342 8.40 2.11 15.24
N SER A 343 8.21 2.47 13.97
CA SER A 343 9.30 2.55 12.98
C SER A 343 10.28 3.68 13.31
N ARG A 344 9.77 4.87 13.64
CA ARG A 344 10.61 6.01 14.05
C ARG A 344 11.40 5.70 15.33
N ALA A 345 10.75 5.08 16.32
CA ALA A 345 11.41 4.72 17.57
C ALA A 345 12.54 3.70 17.34
N ALA A 346 12.34 2.70 16.47
CA ALA A 346 13.38 1.73 16.12
C ALA A 346 14.56 2.41 15.40
N LYS A 347 14.28 3.27 14.40
CA LYS A 347 15.31 4.03 13.70
C LYS A 347 16.13 4.90 14.67
N GLU A 348 15.46 5.63 15.55
CA GLU A 348 16.11 6.49 16.51
C GLU A 348 17.06 5.70 17.45
N ARG A 349 16.68 4.50 17.87
CA ARG A 349 17.58 3.63 18.65
C ARG A 349 18.80 3.20 17.84
N CYS A 350 18.61 2.83 16.58
CA CYS A 350 19.73 2.46 15.69
C CYS A 350 20.66 3.65 15.41
N ASP A 351 20.12 4.83 15.12
CA ASP A 351 20.89 6.06 14.86
C ASP A 351 21.73 6.47 16.08
N LYS A 352 21.26 6.18 17.29
CA LYS A 352 22.01 6.38 18.54
C LYS A 352 23.03 5.28 18.85
N GLY A 353 23.21 4.29 17.97
CA GLY A 353 24.20 3.24 18.08
C GLY A 353 23.77 1.98 18.85
N PHE A 354 22.49 1.87 19.23
CA PHE A 354 21.94 0.71 19.94
C PHE A 354 21.45 -0.43 19.05
N GLY A 355 21.60 -0.33 17.73
CA GLY A 355 21.23 -1.39 16.81
C GLY A 355 22.00 -2.69 17.04
N VAL A 356 21.37 -3.84 16.76
CA VAL A 356 21.81 -5.14 17.29
C VAL A 356 22.43 -6.10 16.26
N ASN A 357 22.33 -5.82 14.96
CA ASN A 357 22.98 -6.63 13.92
C ASN A 357 24.34 -6.04 13.50
N ASN A 358 25.05 -6.74 12.62
CA ASN A 358 26.36 -6.31 12.10
C ASN A 358 26.36 -4.95 11.39
N THR A 359 25.22 -4.50 10.89
CA THR A 359 25.08 -3.16 10.28
C THR A 359 24.66 -2.09 11.30
N GLY A 360 24.26 -2.46 12.50
CA GLY A 360 23.63 -1.57 13.47
C GLY A 360 22.18 -1.17 13.11
N LEU A 361 21.61 -1.78 12.08
CA LEU A 361 20.27 -1.48 11.57
C LEU A 361 19.29 -2.63 11.85
N ALA A 362 19.10 -2.94 13.14
CA ALA A 362 18.08 -3.86 13.63
C ALA A 362 17.78 -3.60 15.10
N VAL A 363 16.60 -4.04 15.53
CA VAL A 363 16.18 -4.17 16.93
C VAL A 363 15.70 -5.60 17.17
N PHE A 364 15.64 -6.03 18.43
CA PHE A 364 15.12 -7.36 18.76
C PHE A 364 13.60 -7.37 18.93
N LEU A 365 12.99 -8.45 18.47
CA LEU A 365 11.62 -8.87 18.80
C LEU A 365 11.72 -10.24 19.48
N ASP A 366 11.37 -10.31 20.76
CA ASP A 366 11.72 -11.41 21.66
C ASP A 366 10.47 -12.04 22.28
N PHE A 367 10.39 -13.35 22.22
CA PHE A 367 9.27 -14.15 22.75
C PHE A 367 9.59 -14.82 24.08
N SER A 368 10.77 -14.60 24.66
CA SER A 368 11.21 -15.29 25.89
C SER A 368 10.21 -15.14 27.04
N GLU A 369 9.68 -13.92 27.28
CA GLU A 369 8.69 -13.68 28.33
C GLU A 369 7.39 -14.46 28.06
N SER A 370 6.83 -14.36 26.86
CA SER A 370 5.57 -15.01 26.52
C SER A 370 5.70 -16.54 26.49
N ILE A 371 6.84 -17.09 26.06
CA ILE A 371 7.10 -18.52 26.10
C ILE A 371 7.20 -18.99 27.57
N ASN A 372 7.89 -18.26 28.44
CA ASN A 372 7.97 -18.59 29.85
C ASN A 372 6.59 -18.53 30.54
N ARG A 373 5.74 -17.58 30.18
CA ARG A 373 4.42 -17.38 30.79
C ARG A 373 3.35 -18.32 30.24
N LEU A 374 3.32 -18.55 28.92
CA LEU A 374 2.24 -19.26 28.22
C LEU A 374 2.62 -20.69 27.80
N GLY A 375 3.91 -21.01 27.80
CA GLY A 375 4.45 -22.24 27.24
C GLY A 375 4.71 -22.17 25.76
N ILE A 376 5.75 -22.91 25.31
CA ILE A 376 6.17 -22.93 23.90
C ILE A 376 5.06 -23.45 22.97
N ASP A 377 4.28 -24.45 23.38
CA ASP A 377 3.21 -25.02 22.57
C ASP A 377 2.14 -23.98 22.22
N THR A 378 1.77 -23.13 23.18
CA THR A 378 0.81 -22.04 22.96
C THR A 378 1.34 -21.02 21.96
N ILE A 379 2.60 -20.65 22.07
CA ILE A 379 3.25 -19.70 21.16
C ILE A 379 3.38 -20.30 19.77
N LEU A 380 3.77 -21.56 19.62
CA LEU A 380 3.83 -22.24 18.34
C LEU A 380 2.45 -22.43 17.71
N GLN A 381 1.41 -22.65 18.51
CA GLN A 381 0.04 -22.67 17.99
C GLN A 381 -0.38 -21.33 17.39
N ARG A 382 0.11 -20.22 17.93
CA ARG A 382 -0.19 -18.86 17.44
C ARG A 382 0.67 -18.43 16.26
N TYR A 383 1.96 -18.75 16.30
CA TYR A 383 2.98 -18.15 15.43
C TYR A 383 3.92 -19.16 14.76
N GLY A 384 3.71 -20.47 14.90
CA GLY A 384 4.62 -21.51 14.43
C GLY A 384 5.06 -21.32 12.98
N ASN A 385 4.09 -21.13 12.05
CA ASN A 385 4.42 -20.88 10.63
C ASN A 385 5.24 -19.60 10.39
N LEU A 386 5.15 -18.60 11.28
CA LEU A 386 5.97 -17.39 11.19
C LEU A 386 7.38 -17.64 11.74
N PHE A 387 7.50 -18.46 12.77
CA PHE A 387 8.80 -18.90 13.30
C PHE A 387 9.53 -19.76 12.27
N ASP A 388 8.84 -20.73 11.65
CA ASP A 388 9.39 -21.57 10.57
C ASP A 388 9.87 -20.71 9.40
N MET A 389 9.05 -19.74 8.95
CA MET A 389 9.43 -18.82 7.87
C MET A 389 10.66 -17.97 8.24
N TYR A 390 10.75 -17.50 9.49
CA TYR A 390 11.91 -16.74 9.95
C TYR A 390 13.17 -17.60 9.98
N GLU A 391 13.06 -18.83 10.49
CA GLU A 391 14.15 -19.80 10.53
C GLU A 391 14.65 -20.18 9.13
N GLU A 392 13.74 -20.44 8.19
CA GLU A 392 14.09 -20.73 6.79
C GLU A 392 14.89 -19.61 6.10
N ILE A 393 14.64 -18.35 6.50
CA ILE A 393 15.30 -17.18 5.90
C ILE A 393 16.60 -16.83 6.62
N THR A 394 16.63 -16.96 7.95
CA THR A 394 17.72 -16.43 8.78
C THR A 394 18.60 -17.50 9.45
N ASP A 395 18.21 -18.76 9.37
CA ASP A 395 18.83 -19.88 10.10
C ASP A 395 18.77 -19.71 11.64
N VAL A 396 17.76 -18.98 12.12
CA VAL A 396 17.53 -18.73 13.56
C VAL A 396 16.13 -19.14 13.94
N ASN A 397 16.00 -20.10 14.87
CA ASN A 397 14.71 -20.53 15.42
C ASN A 397 14.31 -19.71 16.64
N PRO A 398 13.24 -18.88 16.57
CA PRO A 398 12.81 -18.05 17.71
C PRO A 398 12.23 -18.84 18.89
N GLY A 399 11.87 -20.10 18.68
CA GLY A 399 11.37 -21.01 19.70
C GLY A 399 12.44 -21.86 20.39
N GLU A 400 13.71 -21.74 19.98
CA GLU A 400 14.83 -22.49 20.56
C GLU A 400 15.32 -21.88 21.86
N LEU A 401 15.35 -22.69 22.91
CA LEU A 401 15.97 -22.33 24.20
C LEU A 401 17.48 -22.31 24.05
N VAL A 402 18.10 -21.16 24.24
CA VAL A 402 19.55 -20.98 24.00
C VAL A 402 20.34 -20.57 25.21
N ASN A 403 19.72 -20.04 26.28
CA ASN A 403 20.41 -19.63 27.49
C ASN A 403 19.49 -19.64 28.71
N GLU A 404 20.06 -19.72 29.89
CA GLU A 404 19.38 -19.54 31.18
C GLU A 404 20.27 -18.67 32.10
N ILE A 405 19.75 -17.52 32.51
CA ILE A 405 20.45 -16.58 33.39
C ILE A 405 19.59 -16.38 34.65
N ASN A 406 20.13 -16.67 35.81
CA ASN A 406 19.46 -16.51 37.10
C ASN A 406 18.07 -17.23 37.17
N GLY A 407 17.95 -18.40 36.52
CA GLY A 407 16.70 -19.17 36.48
C GLY A 407 15.66 -18.68 35.45
N VAL A 408 15.99 -17.66 34.67
CA VAL A 408 15.15 -17.16 33.56
C VAL A 408 15.64 -17.76 32.25
N LYS A 409 14.73 -18.39 31.51
CA LYS A 409 15.02 -19.00 30.22
C LYS A 409 14.93 -17.96 29.08
N TYR A 410 15.95 -17.94 28.24
CA TYR A 410 16.06 -17.06 27.09
C TYR A 410 16.06 -17.86 25.79
N TYR A 411 15.22 -17.40 24.85
CA TYR A 411 15.09 -17.97 23.51
C TYR A 411 15.74 -17.04 22.48
N ASN A 412 15.97 -17.51 21.27
CA ASN A 412 16.55 -16.68 20.21
C ASN A 412 15.61 -15.51 19.87
N PRO A 413 16.01 -14.25 20.05
CA PRO A 413 15.18 -13.14 19.58
C PRO A 413 15.28 -13.00 18.06
N MET A 414 14.17 -12.60 17.43
CA MET A 414 14.16 -12.18 16.03
C MET A 414 14.83 -10.81 15.89
N MET A 415 15.53 -10.59 14.79
CA MET A 415 15.98 -9.26 14.40
C MET A 415 14.99 -8.67 13.40
N ILE A 416 14.55 -7.44 13.64
CA ILE A 416 13.62 -6.71 12.79
C ILE A 416 14.12 -5.28 12.54
N PHE A 417 13.73 -4.72 11.37
CA PHE A 417 13.98 -3.32 11.04
C PHE A 417 12.84 -2.75 10.18
N PRO A 418 12.60 -1.43 10.25
CA PRO A 418 11.57 -0.80 9.41
C PRO A 418 11.85 -0.90 7.91
N ALA A 419 10.80 -1.15 7.12
CA ALA A 419 10.88 -1.21 5.67
C ALA A 419 9.68 -0.58 4.99
N ILE A 420 9.89 -0.04 3.80
CA ILE A 420 8.81 0.48 2.94
C ILE A 420 7.79 -0.63 2.67
N HIS A 421 6.51 -0.33 2.89
CA HIS A 421 5.47 -1.35 2.86
C HIS A 421 4.21 -0.97 2.08
N TYR A 422 3.60 0.18 2.38
CA TYR A 422 2.31 0.58 1.81
C TYR A 422 2.32 2.05 1.43
N THR A 423 1.62 2.40 0.36
CA THR A 423 1.48 3.80 -0.06
C THR A 423 0.06 4.28 0.22
N MET A 424 -0.09 5.26 1.12
CA MET A 424 -1.37 5.92 1.38
C MET A 424 -1.67 6.99 0.34
N GLY A 425 -0.66 7.56 -0.28
CA GLY A 425 -0.79 8.38 -1.49
C GLY A 425 -1.14 7.55 -2.71
N GLY A 426 -1.59 8.19 -3.77
CA GLY A 426 -1.97 7.54 -5.02
C GLY A 426 -2.79 8.45 -5.91
N ILE A 427 -3.47 7.89 -6.90
CA ILE A 427 -4.35 8.66 -7.79
C ILE A 427 -5.48 9.29 -6.97
N TRP A 428 -5.69 10.60 -7.15
CA TRP A 428 -6.83 11.29 -6.55
C TRP A 428 -8.14 10.73 -7.10
N VAL A 429 -9.09 10.47 -6.21
CA VAL A 429 -10.45 10.06 -6.55
C VAL A 429 -11.46 10.86 -5.74
N ASP A 430 -12.64 11.07 -6.31
CA ASP A 430 -13.80 11.60 -5.59
C ASP A 430 -14.50 10.51 -4.76
N TYR A 431 -15.63 10.82 -4.16
CA TYR A 431 -16.42 9.87 -3.37
C TYR A 431 -16.92 8.67 -4.21
N GLU A 432 -17.01 8.84 -5.52
CA GLU A 432 -17.42 7.79 -6.47
C GLU A 432 -16.24 6.92 -6.97
N LEU A 433 -15.03 7.09 -6.41
CA LEU A 433 -13.79 6.44 -6.85
C LEU A 433 -13.38 6.82 -8.28
N MET A 434 -13.91 7.91 -8.82
CA MET A 434 -13.55 8.44 -10.13
C MET A 434 -12.46 9.50 -10.01
N THR A 435 -11.48 9.43 -10.92
CA THR A 435 -10.37 10.40 -10.98
C THR A 435 -10.82 11.74 -11.56
N THR A 436 -9.90 12.68 -11.71
CA THR A 436 -10.16 13.94 -12.43
C THR A 436 -10.44 13.74 -13.93
N VAL A 437 -10.16 12.54 -14.47
CA VAL A 437 -10.52 12.15 -15.85
C VAL A 437 -11.82 11.37 -15.81
N PRO A 438 -12.91 11.88 -16.40
CA PRO A 438 -14.19 11.18 -16.45
C PRO A 438 -14.05 9.78 -17.06
N GLY A 439 -14.71 8.79 -16.47
CA GLY A 439 -14.66 7.40 -16.91
C GLY A 439 -13.42 6.63 -16.49
N LEU A 440 -12.47 7.28 -15.80
CA LEU A 440 -11.29 6.66 -15.22
C LEU A 440 -11.46 6.55 -13.71
N PHE A 441 -11.50 5.33 -13.20
CA PHE A 441 -11.65 5.01 -11.78
C PHE A 441 -10.34 4.43 -11.22
N SER A 442 -10.11 4.61 -9.94
CA SER A 442 -8.96 3.99 -9.25
C SER A 442 -9.41 3.40 -7.92
N ILE A 443 -9.04 2.15 -7.65
CA ILE A 443 -9.48 1.38 -6.49
C ILE A 443 -8.31 0.71 -5.76
N GLY A 444 -8.50 0.45 -4.46
CA GLY A 444 -7.50 -0.15 -3.60
C GLY A 444 -6.30 0.78 -3.37
N GLU A 445 -5.12 0.21 -3.15
CA GLU A 445 -3.89 0.95 -2.87
C GLU A 445 -3.43 1.88 -4.02
N CYS A 446 -3.99 1.74 -5.21
CA CYS A 446 -3.70 2.60 -6.35
C CYS A 446 -4.24 4.03 -6.18
N ASN A 447 -5.30 4.21 -5.39
CA ASN A 447 -5.82 5.52 -5.02
C ASN A 447 -5.28 6.00 -3.66
N PHE A 448 -5.47 7.29 -3.35
CA PHE A 448 -4.97 7.91 -2.12
C PHE A 448 -5.88 7.73 -0.90
N SER A 449 -7.04 7.13 -1.03
CA SER A 449 -8.17 7.27 -0.12
C SER A 449 -7.98 6.68 1.28
N ASP A 450 -8.92 6.90 2.13
CA ASP A 450 -9.36 6.24 3.37
C ASP A 450 -8.36 6.12 4.54
N HIS A 451 -7.05 6.27 4.34
CA HIS A 451 -6.07 6.02 5.41
C HIS A 451 -5.36 7.28 5.93
N GLY A 452 -5.51 8.42 5.26
CA GLY A 452 -4.79 9.62 5.64
C GLY A 452 -3.27 9.45 5.56
N ALA A 453 -2.55 9.96 6.55
CA ALA A 453 -1.09 9.97 6.55
C ALA A 453 -0.44 8.68 7.10
N ASN A 454 -1.23 7.80 7.73
CA ASN A 454 -0.77 6.50 8.21
C ASN A 454 -1.93 5.50 8.24
N ARG A 455 -1.69 4.30 7.75
CA ARG A 455 -2.67 3.23 7.72
C ARG A 455 -2.59 2.37 8.99
N LEU A 456 -3.72 2.10 9.61
CA LEU A 456 -3.80 1.11 10.68
C LEU A 456 -3.50 -0.30 10.14
N GLY A 457 -2.90 -1.14 10.96
CA GLY A 457 -2.69 -2.54 10.64
C GLY A 457 -4.01 -3.23 10.26
N ALA A 458 -3.95 -4.20 9.33
CA ALA A 458 -5.09 -4.97 8.84
C ALA A 458 -6.17 -4.19 8.06
N SER A 459 -5.91 -2.95 7.62
CA SER A 459 -6.88 -2.12 6.88
C SER A 459 -6.68 -2.11 5.37
N ALA A 460 -5.53 -2.51 4.83
CA ALA A 460 -5.27 -2.49 3.38
C ALA A 460 -6.19 -3.44 2.61
N LEU A 461 -6.29 -4.68 3.09
CA LEU A 461 -7.16 -5.70 2.49
C LEU A 461 -8.64 -5.31 2.60
N MET A 462 -9.01 -4.67 3.71
CA MET A 462 -10.36 -4.14 3.93
C MET A 462 -10.71 -3.09 2.85
N GLN A 463 -9.83 -2.13 2.58
CA GLN A 463 -10.07 -1.11 1.56
C GLN A 463 -10.20 -1.72 0.16
N GLY A 464 -9.28 -2.62 -0.22
CA GLY A 464 -9.35 -3.25 -1.55
C GLY A 464 -10.65 -3.99 -1.81
N LEU A 465 -11.15 -4.74 -0.81
CA LEU A 465 -12.42 -5.46 -0.91
C LEU A 465 -13.63 -4.53 -0.79
N ALA A 466 -13.56 -3.46 0.03
CA ALA A 466 -14.59 -2.43 0.08
C ALA A 466 -14.78 -1.77 -1.28
N ASP A 467 -13.70 -1.28 -1.87
CA ASP A 467 -13.76 -0.61 -3.17
C ASP A 467 -14.28 -1.54 -4.26
N GLY A 468 -13.77 -2.78 -4.33
CA GLY A 468 -14.10 -3.72 -5.39
C GLY A 468 -15.49 -4.35 -5.27
N TYR A 469 -15.90 -4.78 -4.09
CA TYR A 469 -17.19 -5.45 -3.89
C TYR A 469 -18.35 -4.52 -3.55
N PHE A 470 -18.11 -3.45 -2.76
CA PHE A 470 -19.20 -2.72 -2.12
C PHE A 470 -19.33 -1.26 -2.53
N VAL A 471 -18.32 -0.65 -3.15
CA VAL A 471 -18.36 0.76 -3.55
C VAL A 471 -18.40 0.92 -5.06
N LEU A 472 -17.39 0.49 -5.79
CA LEU A 472 -17.31 0.64 -7.25
C LEU A 472 -18.54 0.08 -8.00
N PRO A 473 -19.11 -1.09 -7.62
CA PRO A 473 -20.29 -1.61 -8.30
C PRO A 473 -21.50 -0.67 -8.30
N TYR A 474 -21.58 0.20 -7.30
CA TYR A 474 -22.60 1.27 -7.26
C TYR A 474 -22.17 2.51 -8.03
N THR A 475 -20.97 3.01 -7.78
CA THR A 475 -20.54 4.31 -8.29
C THR A 475 -20.29 4.29 -9.80
N ILE A 476 -19.79 3.19 -10.34
CA ILE A 476 -19.61 3.05 -11.79
C ILE A 476 -20.94 3.03 -12.54
N GLN A 477 -21.99 2.48 -11.94
CA GLN A 477 -23.35 2.51 -12.54
C GLN A 477 -23.88 3.93 -12.62
N ASN A 478 -23.65 4.76 -11.59
CA ASN A 478 -24.07 6.16 -11.64
C ASN A 478 -23.45 6.90 -12.82
N TYR A 479 -22.17 6.67 -13.11
CA TYR A 479 -21.49 7.20 -14.28
C TYR A 479 -22.05 6.62 -15.59
N LEU A 480 -22.15 5.30 -15.70
CA LEU A 480 -22.60 4.60 -16.90
C LEU A 480 -24.12 4.69 -17.14
N ALA A 481 -24.88 5.28 -16.23
CA ALA A 481 -26.30 5.57 -16.45
C ALA A 481 -26.53 6.65 -17.51
N ASP A 482 -25.51 7.43 -17.85
CA ASP A 482 -25.58 8.38 -18.97
C ASP A 482 -25.53 7.62 -20.32
N GLN A 483 -26.65 7.67 -21.04
CA GLN A 483 -26.78 6.97 -22.32
C GLN A 483 -25.85 7.50 -23.43
N ALA A 484 -25.37 8.73 -23.31
CA ALA A 484 -24.37 9.29 -24.23
C ALA A 484 -23.04 8.50 -24.20
N LEU A 485 -22.76 7.80 -23.12
CA LEU A 485 -21.55 6.97 -22.94
C LEU A 485 -21.69 5.54 -23.52
N TRP A 486 -22.87 5.14 -23.97
CA TRP A 486 -23.13 3.76 -24.40
C TRP A 486 -22.62 3.43 -25.80
N ALA A 487 -22.41 4.46 -26.64
CA ALA A 487 -21.83 4.26 -27.96
C ALA A 487 -20.43 3.65 -27.84
N LYS A 488 -20.17 2.55 -28.55
CA LYS A 488 -18.85 1.94 -28.61
C LYS A 488 -17.90 2.83 -29.42
N VAL A 489 -16.71 3.04 -28.88
CA VAL A 489 -15.63 3.75 -29.57
C VAL A 489 -14.79 2.71 -30.31
N PRO A 490 -14.66 2.76 -31.64
CA PRO A 490 -13.82 1.83 -32.37
C PRO A 490 -12.32 2.11 -32.12
N THR A 491 -11.51 1.07 -32.21
CA THR A 491 -10.06 1.16 -31.92
C THR A 491 -9.23 1.76 -33.06
N ASP A 492 -9.86 2.09 -34.21
CA ASP A 492 -9.25 2.80 -35.33
C ASP A 492 -9.40 4.33 -35.25
N ARG A 493 -9.92 4.84 -34.14
CA ARG A 493 -9.96 6.27 -33.84
C ARG A 493 -8.54 6.88 -33.72
N PRO A 494 -8.36 8.15 -34.16
CA PRO A 494 -7.06 8.83 -34.09
C PRO A 494 -6.41 8.81 -32.68
N GLU A 495 -7.22 8.89 -31.62
CA GLU A 495 -6.75 8.89 -30.25
C GLU A 495 -6.04 7.57 -29.87
N PHE A 496 -6.50 6.43 -30.40
CA PHE A 496 -5.82 5.14 -30.27
C PHE A 496 -4.53 5.09 -31.08
N ASP A 497 -4.54 5.64 -32.32
CA ASP A 497 -3.34 5.74 -33.16
C ASP A 497 -2.25 6.56 -32.48
N GLU A 498 -2.60 7.72 -31.93
CA GLU A 498 -1.68 8.62 -31.24
C GLU A 498 -1.09 7.96 -29.99
N ALA A 499 -1.92 7.33 -29.16
CA ALA A 499 -1.48 6.66 -27.94
C ALA A 499 -0.53 5.48 -28.26
N GLU A 500 -0.87 4.62 -29.22
CA GLU A 500 -0.03 3.49 -29.61
C GLU A 500 1.31 3.96 -30.21
N LYS A 501 1.28 4.98 -31.08
CA LYS A 501 2.49 5.58 -31.66
C LYS A 501 3.39 6.18 -30.59
N ALA A 502 2.83 6.86 -29.58
CA ALA A 502 3.59 7.42 -28.47
C ALA A 502 4.29 6.33 -27.65
N VAL A 503 3.58 5.25 -27.33
CA VAL A 503 4.17 4.10 -26.61
C VAL A 503 5.27 3.44 -27.44
N SER A 504 5.00 3.19 -28.73
CA SER A 504 6.00 2.59 -29.64
C SER A 504 7.25 3.45 -29.78
N ALA A 505 7.08 4.77 -29.94
CA ALA A 505 8.19 5.71 -30.03
C ALA A 505 9.04 5.73 -28.75
N GLU A 506 8.42 5.65 -27.59
CA GLU A 506 9.15 5.58 -26.31
C GLU A 506 9.92 4.27 -26.16
N ILE A 507 9.35 3.14 -26.55
CA ILE A 507 10.06 1.85 -26.58
C ILE A 507 11.28 1.94 -27.52
N ASP A 508 11.10 2.48 -28.73
CA ASP A 508 12.20 2.65 -29.69
C ASP A 508 13.28 3.59 -29.16
N ARG A 509 12.90 4.68 -28.47
CA ARG A 509 13.81 5.60 -27.83
C ARG A 509 14.65 4.89 -26.76
N LEU A 510 14.03 4.16 -25.84
CA LEU A 510 14.72 3.42 -24.79
C LEU A 510 15.71 2.40 -25.36
N MET A 511 15.28 1.62 -26.36
CA MET A 511 16.13 0.63 -27.03
C MET A 511 17.31 1.25 -27.78
N SER A 512 17.24 2.51 -28.18
CA SER A 512 18.28 3.22 -28.95
C SER A 512 19.36 3.89 -28.11
N ILE A 513 19.22 3.95 -26.79
CA ILE A 513 20.15 4.71 -25.92
C ILE A 513 21.57 4.10 -25.96
N HIS A 514 21.72 2.80 -25.94
CA HIS A 514 23.00 2.08 -26.02
C HIS A 514 24.09 2.58 -25.04
N GLY A 515 23.68 2.92 -23.81
CA GLY A 515 24.58 3.35 -22.75
C GLY A 515 25.35 2.19 -22.11
N LYS A 516 25.85 2.42 -20.90
CA LYS A 516 26.68 1.48 -20.15
C LYS A 516 26.03 0.96 -18.88
N ARG A 517 24.92 1.55 -18.43
CA ARG A 517 24.30 1.23 -17.16
C ARG A 517 23.09 0.30 -17.34
N SER A 518 23.07 -0.78 -16.56
CA SER A 518 21.89 -1.65 -16.50
C SER A 518 20.73 -0.97 -15.79
N VAL A 519 19.52 -1.41 -16.11
CA VAL A 519 18.28 -0.94 -15.45
C VAL A 519 18.38 -1.11 -13.94
N ASP A 520 18.79 -2.28 -13.47
CA ASP A 520 18.90 -2.58 -12.03
C ASP A 520 19.90 -1.66 -11.32
N SER A 521 21.02 -1.28 -11.98
CA SER A 521 22.00 -0.37 -11.37
C SER A 521 21.43 1.03 -11.13
N ILE A 522 20.64 1.53 -12.06
CA ILE A 522 19.98 2.85 -11.94
C ILE A 522 18.85 2.76 -10.91
N HIS A 523 18.08 1.66 -10.90
CA HIS A 523 17.00 1.47 -9.92
C HIS A 523 17.53 1.37 -8.48
N LYS A 524 18.67 0.70 -8.28
CA LYS A 524 19.35 0.68 -6.96
C LYS A 524 19.77 2.08 -6.52
N GLU A 525 20.32 2.89 -7.42
CA GLU A 525 20.69 4.26 -7.12
C GLU A 525 19.46 5.12 -6.78
N LEU A 526 18.37 4.98 -7.54
CA LEU A 526 17.09 5.59 -7.19
C LEU A 526 16.66 5.22 -5.77
N GLY A 527 16.71 3.94 -5.44
CA GLY A 527 16.34 3.44 -4.11
C GLY A 527 17.20 4.03 -3.00
N HIS A 528 18.51 4.18 -3.21
CA HIS A 528 19.40 4.84 -2.24
C HIS A 528 19.06 6.31 -2.05
N ILE A 529 18.84 7.06 -3.12
CA ILE A 529 18.44 8.48 -3.05
C ILE A 529 17.11 8.60 -2.29
N MET A 530 16.13 7.78 -2.63
CA MET A 530 14.83 7.82 -1.98
C MET A 530 14.90 7.46 -0.50
N TRP A 531 15.68 6.45 -0.13
CA TRP A 531 15.83 6.05 1.28
C TRP A 531 16.56 7.10 2.09
N GLU A 532 17.64 7.67 1.56
CA GLU A 532 18.47 8.64 2.25
C GLU A 532 17.75 9.99 2.46
N TYR A 533 17.16 10.53 1.41
CA TYR A 533 16.61 11.90 1.42
C TYR A 533 15.09 11.96 1.55
N VAL A 534 14.37 10.92 1.18
CA VAL A 534 12.90 10.90 1.09
C VAL A 534 12.30 9.75 1.92
N GLY A 535 13.09 9.18 2.82
CA GLY A 535 12.75 8.04 3.67
C GLY A 535 11.99 8.41 4.95
N MET A 536 12.39 7.81 6.07
CA MET A 536 11.67 7.96 7.36
C MET A 536 11.83 9.32 8.02
N GLY A 537 13.03 9.89 8.01
CA GLY A 537 13.33 11.22 8.51
C GLY A 537 13.69 12.12 7.34
N ARG A 538 12.94 13.19 7.16
CA ARG A 538 13.08 14.12 6.03
C ARG A 538 13.48 15.49 6.54
N THR A 539 14.37 16.16 5.84
CA THR A 539 14.73 17.56 6.09
C THR A 539 14.55 18.37 4.82
N LYS A 540 14.38 19.69 4.94
CA LYS A 540 14.29 20.57 3.78
C LYS A 540 15.52 20.43 2.89
N GLU A 541 16.71 20.55 3.48
CA GLU A 541 17.98 20.43 2.77
C GLU A 541 18.16 19.05 2.11
N GLY A 542 17.78 17.98 2.82
CA GLY A 542 17.82 16.62 2.29
C GLY A 542 16.87 16.41 1.12
N LEU A 543 15.64 16.93 1.21
CA LEU A 543 14.65 16.85 0.12
C LEU A 543 15.08 17.65 -1.11
N GLU A 544 15.66 18.83 -0.93
CA GLU A 544 16.21 19.65 -2.03
C GLU A 544 17.38 18.94 -2.71
N GLU A 545 18.32 18.35 -1.94
CA GLU A 545 19.42 17.55 -2.49
C GLU A 545 18.89 16.27 -3.18
N GLY A 546 17.93 15.59 -2.58
CA GLY A 546 17.28 14.42 -3.19
C GLY A 546 16.63 14.75 -4.53
N LEU A 547 15.89 15.85 -4.64
CA LEU A 547 15.32 16.32 -5.92
C LEU A 547 16.40 16.60 -6.97
N LYS A 548 17.50 17.24 -6.58
CA LYS A 548 18.63 17.48 -7.47
C LYS A 548 19.23 16.18 -7.99
N GLN A 549 19.45 15.20 -7.11
CA GLN A 549 19.99 13.90 -7.49
C GLN A 549 19.00 13.08 -8.34
N LEU A 550 17.69 13.14 -8.06
CA LEU A 550 16.67 12.49 -8.87
C LEU A 550 16.63 13.03 -10.30
N LYS A 551 16.74 14.35 -10.46
CA LYS A 551 16.84 14.99 -11.78
C LYS A 551 18.10 14.57 -12.53
N ALA A 552 19.24 14.52 -11.86
CA ALA A 552 20.49 14.05 -12.44
C ALA A 552 20.38 12.54 -12.83
N LEU A 553 19.73 11.73 -12.01
CA LEU A 553 19.51 10.32 -12.30
C LEU A 553 18.58 10.12 -13.52
N ARG A 554 17.58 10.98 -13.72
CA ARG A 554 16.76 10.97 -14.93
C ARG A 554 17.58 11.28 -16.18
N GLU A 555 18.48 12.25 -16.13
CA GLU A 555 19.42 12.53 -17.24
C GLU A 555 20.33 11.32 -17.52
N GLU A 556 20.85 10.70 -16.48
CA GLU A 556 21.66 9.46 -16.58
C GLU A 556 20.84 8.32 -17.19
N PHE A 557 19.60 8.10 -16.77
CA PHE A 557 18.69 7.13 -17.35
C PHE A 557 18.46 7.38 -18.84
N ASN A 558 18.22 8.63 -19.23
CA ASN A 558 17.94 9.01 -20.61
C ASN A 558 19.17 8.97 -21.55
N SER A 559 20.37 9.04 -21.01
CA SER A 559 21.62 9.13 -21.81
C SER A 559 22.52 7.90 -21.72
N ASN A 560 22.46 7.13 -20.65
CA ASN A 560 23.45 6.07 -20.38
C ASN A 560 22.84 4.69 -20.07
N LEU A 561 21.53 4.54 -20.24
CA LEU A 561 20.83 3.25 -20.08
C LEU A 561 21.26 2.26 -21.17
N PHE A 562 21.40 1.00 -20.78
CA PHE A 562 21.59 -0.11 -21.70
C PHE A 562 20.52 -1.19 -21.49
N ILE A 563 19.76 -1.50 -22.53
CA ILE A 563 18.76 -2.56 -22.55
C ILE A 563 19.25 -3.65 -23.51
N PRO A 564 19.54 -4.86 -23.03
CA PRO A 564 19.90 -5.98 -23.90
C PRO A 564 18.70 -6.53 -24.65
N GLY A 565 18.96 -7.28 -25.72
CA GLY A 565 17.92 -7.98 -26.47
C GLY A 565 17.22 -7.13 -27.52
N LYS A 566 15.99 -7.48 -27.82
CA LYS A 566 15.14 -6.84 -28.87
C LYS A 566 13.83 -6.42 -28.26
N LYS A 567 13.13 -5.49 -28.92
CA LYS A 567 11.78 -5.07 -28.49
C LYS A 567 10.69 -6.11 -28.80
N GLU A 568 10.93 -6.96 -29.79
CA GLU A 568 10.04 -8.06 -30.15
C GLU A 568 10.27 -9.27 -29.25
N GLY A 569 9.20 -9.91 -28.82
CA GLY A 569 9.23 -11.04 -27.91
C GLY A 569 9.38 -10.62 -26.43
N LEU A 570 9.71 -11.57 -25.60
CA LEU A 570 9.91 -11.37 -24.18
C LEU A 570 11.21 -10.59 -23.92
N ASN A 571 11.12 -9.41 -23.34
CA ASN A 571 12.27 -8.64 -22.90
C ASN A 571 11.99 -8.00 -21.52
N VAL A 572 12.36 -8.72 -20.47
CA VAL A 572 12.14 -8.29 -19.08
C VAL A 572 12.91 -7.00 -18.74
N GLU A 573 14.10 -6.80 -19.32
CA GLU A 573 14.89 -5.60 -19.08
C GLU A 573 14.26 -4.35 -19.70
N LEU A 574 13.60 -4.49 -20.85
CA LEU A 574 12.78 -3.41 -21.43
C LEU A 574 11.58 -3.08 -20.54
N ASP A 575 10.88 -4.09 -20.03
CA ASP A 575 9.74 -3.89 -19.11
C ASP A 575 10.18 -3.16 -17.85
N LYS A 576 11.29 -3.59 -17.23
CA LYS A 576 11.91 -2.91 -16.08
C LYS A 576 12.33 -1.47 -16.39
N ALA A 577 12.83 -1.20 -17.61
CA ALA A 577 13.22 0.15 -18.01
C ALA A 577 12.01 1.10 -18.08
N ILE A 578 10.90 0.64 -18.61
CA ILE A 578 9.64 1.38 -18.63
C ILE A 578 9.18 1.67 -17.19
N HIS A 579 9.20 0.67 -16.31
CA HIS A 579 8.86 0.85 -14.90
C HIS A 579 9.78 1.86 -14.22
N LEU A 580 11.09 1.78 -14.46
CA LEU A 580 12.08 2.66 -13.86
C LEU A 580 11.90 4.12 -14.30
N ARG A 581 11.60 4.36 -15.58
CA ARG A 581 11.23 5.71 -16.07
C ARG A 581 10.15 6.32 -15.18
N ASP A 582 9.13 5.54 -14.88
CA ASP A 582 7.97 5.98 -14.11
C ASP A 582 8.25 6.04 -12.60
N PHE A 583 9.07 5.15 -12.07
CA PHE A 583 9.56 5.24 -10.69
C PHE A 583 10.39 6.49 -10.44
N ILE A 584 11.21 6.93 -11.38
CA ILE A 584 11.98 8.17 -11.25
C ILE A 584 11.04 9.37 -11.15
N LEU A 585 10.03 9.45 -12.02
CA LEU A 585 9.02 10.52 -11.96
C LEU A 585 8.22 10.47 -10.65
N MET A 586 7.81 9.29 -10.22
CA MET A 586 7.10 9.11 -8.95
C MET A 586 7.97 9.51 -7.76
N GLY A 587 9.26 9.18 -7.77
CA GLY A 587 10.21 9.58 -6.73
C GLY A 587 10.33 11.10 -6.61
N GLU A 588 10.41 11.81 -7.72
CA GLU A 588 10.38 13.28 -7.72
C GLU A 588 9.07 13.82 -7.14
N LEU A 589 7.94 13.23 -7.51
CA LEU A 589 6.63 13.65 -7.03
C LEU A 589 6.48 13.45 -5.52
N VAL A 590 6.96 12.33 -4.99
CA VAL A 590 7.03 12.08 -3.54
C VAL A 590 7.90 13.14 -2.84
N ALA A 591 9.05 13.47 -3.42
CA ALA A 591 9.96 14.47 -2.86
C ALA A 591 9.37 15.89 -2.92
N TYR A 592 8.71 16.27 -4.00
CA TYR A 592 8.00 17.57 -4.10
C TYR A 592 6.90 17.70 -3.05
N ASP A 593 6.07 16.67 -2.88
CA ASP A 593 4.99 16.70 -1.89
C ASP A 593 5.55 16.77 -0.46
N ALA A 594 6.58 15.99 -0.16
CA ALA A 594 7.26 16.03 1.13
C ALA A 594 7.90 17.40 1.43
N LEU A 595 8.48 18.06 0.42
CA LEU A 595 9.09 19.38 0.57
C LEU A 595 8.05 20.47 0.83
N HIS A 596 6.91 20.43 0.14
CA HIS A 596 5.84 21.42 0.29
C HIS A 596 5.00 21.24 1.56
N ARG A 597 4.96 20.04 2.14
CA ARG A 597 4.24 19.77 3.36
C ARG A 597 5.14 20.01 4.58
N GLU A 598 5.16 21.24 5.03
CA GLU A 598 5.97 21.71 6.16
C GLU A 598 5.32 21.40 7.51
N GLU A 599 5.02 20.13 7.73
CA GLU A 599 4.51 19.55 8.96
C GLU A 599 5.02 18.11 9.10
N SER A 600 4.76 17.47 10.23
CA SER A 600 4.87 16.02 10.37
C SER A 600 3.54 15.41 10.71
N CYS A 601 3.12 14.41 9.93
CA CYS A 601 1.90 13.66 10.16
C CYS A 601 2.07 12.22 9.66
N GLY A 602 1.73 11.24 10.49
CA GLY A 602 1.79 9.82 10.15
C GLY A 602 3.11 9.38 9.54
N GLY A 603 3.07 8.87 8.32
CA GLY A 603 4.24 8.42 7.55
C GLY A 603 5.11 9.55 6.98
N HIS A 604 4.61 10.78 6.96
CA HIS A 604 5.39 11.95 6.58
C HIS A 604 6.00 12.62 7.81
N PHE A 605 7.30 12.51 7.97
CA PHE A 605 8.02 13.08 9.11
C PHE A 605 9.14 14.03 8.64
N ARG A 606 8.97 15.31 8.99
CA ARG A 606 9.95 16.38 8.78
C ARG A 606 10.66 16.63 10.12
N GLU A 607 11.97 16.45 10.17
CA GLU A 607 12.75 16.59 11.40
C GLU A 607 12.68 18.02 11.99
N GLU A 608 12.44 19.03 11.15
CA GLU A 608 12.20 20.41 11.58
C GLU A 608 10.83 20.61 12.26
N HIS A 609 9.89 19.69 12.01
CA HIS A 609 8.51 19.77 12.50
C HIS A 609 8.20 18.62 13.47
N GLN A 610 8.85 18.64 14.61
CA GLN A 610 8.63 17.71 15.71
C GLN A 610 8.45 18.45 17.04
N THR A 611 7.86 17.76 18.03
CA THR A 611 7.75 18.27 19.38
C THR A 611 9.11 18.17 20.10
N GLU A 612 9.26 18.82 21.25
CA GLU A 612 10.46 18.68 22.10
C GLU A 612 10.74 17.22 22.50
N GLU A 613 9.70 16.40 22.51
CA GLU A 613 9.79 14.97 22.85
C GLU A 613 10.07 14.07 21.62
N GLY A 614 10.26 14.65 20.43
CA GLY A 614 10.55 13.94 19.19
C GLY A 614 9.32 13.30 18.50
N GLU A 615 8.12 13.71 18.88
CA GLU A 615 6.89 13.28 18.22
C GLU A 615 6.54 14.14 17.01
N ALA A 616 5.75 13.61 16.08
CA ALA A 616 5.28 14.33 14.92
C ALA A 616 4.46 15.57 15.32
N LYS A 617 4.82 16.73 14.77
CA LYS A 617 4.10 17.99 14.98
C LYS A 617 3.34 18.37 13.73
N ARG A 618 2.03 18.22 13.81
CA ARG A 618 1.08 18.60 12.76
C ARG A 618 0.82 20.11 12.81
N ASP A 619 0.53 20.67 11.64
CA ASP A 619 0.04 22.06 11.50
C ASP A 619 -1.33 22.03 10.78
N ASP A 620 -2.39 21.97 11.59
CA ASP A 620 -3.76 21.87 11.10
C ASP A 620 -4.29 23.19 10.52
N GLU A 621 -3.66 24.32 10.84
CA GLU A 621 -4.04 25.62 10.30
C GLU A 621 -3.65 25.76 8.83
N ASN A 622 -2.45 25.31 8.48
CA ASN A 622 -1.88 25.51 7.15
C ASN A 622 -1.94 24.28 6.24
N PHE A 623 -2.04 23.05 6.80
CA PHE A 623 -1.91 21.81 6.05
C PHE A 623 -3.09 20.84 6.18
N PHE A 624 -4.27 21.32 6.59
CA PHE A 624 -5.48 20.50 6.66
C PHE A 624 -6.14 20.38 5.29
N TYR A 625 -5.41 19.70 4.37
CA TYR A 625 -5.85 19.51 2.98
C TYR A 625 -5.25 18.23 2.37
N VAL A 626 -5.86 17.74 1.30
CA VAL A 626 -5.28 16.76 0.40
C VAL A 626 -4.42 17.50 -0.62
N GLY A 627 -3.13 17.18 -0.68
CA GLY A 627 -2.21 17.77 -1.66
C GLY A 627 -2.29 17.02 -2.99
N CYS A 628 -2.85 17.65 -4.01
CA CYS A 628 -3.07 17.07 -5.33
C CYS A 628 -2.11 17.68 -6.35
N TRP A 629 -1.44 16.84 -7.11
CA TRP A 629 -0.42 17.25 -8.06
C TRP A 629 -0.88 17.03 -9.49
N GLU A 630 -0.76 18.06 -10.30
CA GLU A 630 -1.11 18.07 -11.72
C GLU A 630 0.14 18.03 -12.60
N TYR A 631 0.15 17.13 -13.57
CA TYR A 631 1.20 17.02 -14.57
C TYR A 631 1.21 18.24 -15.52
N GLN A 632 2.39 18.78 -15.81
CA GLN A 632 2.55 20.00 -16.61
C GLN A 632 2.99 19.72 -18.08
N GLY A 633 2.71 18.51 -18.57
CA GLY A 633 2.92 18.13 -19.97
C GLY A 633 4.33 17.68 -20.32
N ASP A 634 5.25 17.69 -19.37
CA ASP A 634 6.64 17.25 -19.55
C ASP A 634 7.21 16.77 -18.20
N ASP A 635 7.93 15.63 -18.21
CA ASP A 635 8.51 15.03 -17.01
C ASP A 635 9.58 15.91 -16.33
N THR A 636 10.15 16.89 -17.06
CA THR A 636 11.15 17.81 -16.53
C THR A 636 10.55 19.03 -15.83
N LYS A 637 9.27 19.30 -16.03
CA LYS A 637 8.57 20.43 -15.43
C LYS A 637 8.15 20.15 -14.00
N THR A 638 8.24 21.17 -13.16
CA THR A 638 7.69 21.11 -11.80
C THR A 638 6.18 20.94 -11.86
N PRO A 639 5.60 19.92 -11.17
CA PRO A 639 4.16 19.74 -11.13
C PRO A 639 3.49 20.88 -10.36
N GLU A 640 2.20 21.12 -10.62
CA GLU A 640 1.39 22.12 -9.92
C GLU A 640 0.66 21.49 -8.73
N LEU A 641 0.79 22.12 -7.55
CA LEU A 641 0.06 21.72 -6.36
C LEU A 641 -1.34 22.36 -6.34
N ILE A 642 -2.35 21.50 -6.24
CA ILE A 642 -3.74 21.88 -6.06
C ILE A 642 -4.20 21.34 -4.70
N LYS A 643 -4.78 22.20 -3.87
CA LYS A 643 -5.19 21.85 -2.52
C LYS A 643 -6.69 21.56 -2.49
N GLU A 644 -7.05 20.38 -1.98
CA GLU A 644 -8.43 20.04 -1.61
C GLU A 644 -8.57 20.20 -0.09
N PRO A 645 -9.28 21.21 0.43
CA PRO A 645 -9.48 21.36 1.85
C PRO A 645 -10.19 20.15 2.47
N LEU A 646 -9.74 19.72 3.64
CA LEU A 646 -10.44 18.75 4.46
C LEU A 646 -11.43 19.48 5.39
N GLU A 647 -12.63 18.92 5.51
CA GLU A 647 -13.67 19.42 6.41
C GLU A 647 -14.17 18.27 7.28
N TYR A 648 -14.15 18.45 8.59
CA TYR A 648 -14.63 17.47 9.55
C TYR A 648 -15.90 17.94 10.25
N GLU A 649 -16.90 17.09 10.24
CA GLU A 649 -18.21 17.33 10.92
C GLU A 649 -18.41 16.44 12.14
N ALA A 650 -17.82 15.25 12.16
CA ALA A 650 -18.06 14.24 13.19
C ALA A 650 -16.92 14.10 14.20
N ILE A 651 -15.68 14.30 13.77
CA ILE A 651 -14.50 14.14 14.62
C ILE A 651 -13.84 15.49 14.85
N LYS A 652 -13.61 15.82 16.12
CA LYS A 652 -12.79 16.95 16.49
C LYS A 652 -11.33 16.61 16.34
N VAL A 653 -10.63 17.38 15.52
CA VAL A 653 -9.17 17.25 15.35
C VAL A 653 -8.45 17.57 16.66
N GLN A 654 -7.55 16.72 17.07
CA GLN A 654 -6.77 16.89 18.30
C GLN A 654 -5.39 16.24 18.15
N THR A 655 -4.47 16.57 19.05
CA THR A 655 -3.14 15.95 19.04
C THR A 655 -3.24 14.44 19.24
N ARG A 656 -2.60 13.69 18.38
CA ARG A 656 -2.52 12.23 18.47
C ARG A 656 -1.62 11.85 19.64
N ASN A 657 -2.14 11.08 20.60
CA ASN A 657 -1.41 10.64 21.79
C ASN A 657 -1.56 9.15 22.01
N TYR A 658 -0.43 8.47 22.26
CA TYR A 658 -0.34 7.04 22.56
C TYR A 658 0.36 6.77 23.90
N LYS A 659 0.60 7.79 24.70
CA LYS A 659 1.27 7.69 26.00
C LYS A 659 0.28 7.39 27.14
N ASN A 660 -0.94 7.85 27.00
CA ASN A 660 -2.01 7.73 28.02
C ASN A 660 -3.11 6.77 27.57
#